data_e540da34baf0a4936ab86afe79dd6eba
#
_entry.id   e540da34baf0a4936ab86afe79dd6eba
#
_cell.length_a   1.000
_cell.length_b   1.000
_cell.length_c   1.000
_cell.angle_alpha   90.00
_cell.angle_beta   90.00
_cell.angle_gamma   90.00
#
_symmetry.space_group_name_H-M   'P 1'
#
loop_
_entity.id
_entity.type
_entity.pdbx_description
1 polymer ?
#
loop_
_entity_poly.entity_id
_entity_poly.type
_entity_poly.pdbx_seq_one_letter_code
_entity_poly.pdbx_strand_id
1 'polypeptide(L)'
;MQNDMLINDLQLNSSDIGQLESADEVARFFAKLGYNIDGRIALPDYGAIGLGSEDLRQQIHKIELIGRDPEDGDIIIYLLEVRSITAKLRNEIARRFRDRPENVLLVVTTQYEELEFVLLDRSISRGGGRGLGLKQTVRPIPLTVNRRNPEPIALRVLKRFTFTEADAAYQWEKLRSAYMLAEWSAQYFNNRALFSDYYLQQRLTDARLTPEWAEDVRPVGRTAYSHIASARTTYTQQPEAVIRSGMYEPLFTQLGFDWSAQKTSDSAASAPDYLLYAPGDKTKPIAAALTYVWNRNLDDADETRDKDGTSSEIPGAIVVSLLEAQIAPWVIVTNGKLWRLYSATASNKATNYYEVDLEEAIAASDQITALKYWWLMFRRQAFTGFLDTLLKNSAEYAKELGDRLKDRVFTEIFPQFAKGFIADMRARPAAQQSPLDLEIVFSGTMTFLYRLMFVLYAESLDLLPVQQARGYQELSMQRLKREIAAKGGTLRDESKGKLEAAYSAKSTELYGRLRELFAVIDQGSDELNMPTYNGGLFSPHGEGGEFLTNYAIPDRFLAVGLDKLARDLDDRTKALVLIDFKSLGVRQLGSIYEGLLEFKLKIASEKLAVIKEKGKEVYQPFANVKKPLAVVEKGDVYLENDKRERKATGSYYTPDYIVKYIVQHTVGPVLDRTFAELTPRLRAAQKNYRDAAKLATARQKSTGKAQSPNTFWNNPDMQQLVDDCLNIRVVDPAMGSGHFLVEVVDYVSNRLISYLNGWSENPVWASIERTREDILNEMDRQRVTIDADRLTRVALLKRAVLKRCVYGVDLNLMAVELAKVSLWLDAFTLGAPLNFLDHHLKHGNSLIGARIGDVKAYLEGGAGTQSDMFSGSRFAGVMLATDLMRQVSYLSDNTVAQASASAAA
;
A
#
# COMPACT_ATOMS: atom_id res chain seq x y z
N MET A 1 -23.38 -38.02 3.57
CA MET A 1 -23.26 -38.40 2.17
C MET A 1 -23.73 -37.35 1.18
N GLN A 2 -24.75 -36.53 1.48
CA GLN A 2 -25.17 -35.44 0.57
C GLN A 2 -24.27 -34.17 0.63
N ASN A 3 -23.54 -33.92 1.73
CA ASN A 3 -22.65 -32.77 1.84
C ASN A 3 -21.24 -32.99 1.22
N ASP A 4 -20.86 -34.24 0.97
CA ASP A 4 -19.57 -34.51 0.28
C ASP A 4 -19.66 -34.35 -1.23
N MET A 5 -20.87 -34.39 -1.82
CA MET A 5 -21.08 -34.20 -3.27
C MET A 5 -20.91 -32.71 -3.71
N LEU A 6 -21.26 -31.77 -2.87
CA LEU A 6 -21.17 -30.32 -3.22
C LEU A 6 -19.74 -29.78 -3.31
N ILE A 7 -18.75 -30.46 -2.69
CA ILE A 7 -17.36 -30.01 -2.67
C ILE A 7 -16.56 -30.62 -3.83
N ASN A 8 -16.97 -31.75 -4.36
CA ASN A 8 -16.25 -32.47 -5.42
C ASN A 8 -16.64 -32.01 -6.83
N ASP A 9 -17.84 -31.46 -7.04
CA ASP A 9 -18.36 -31.18 -8.39
C ASP A 9 -17.92 -29.83 -8.98
N LEU A 10 -17.31 -28.94 -8.20
CA LEU A 10 -16.83 -27.63 -8.66
C LEU A 10 -15.30 -27.52 -8.73
N GLN A 11 -14.62 -28.61 -9.08
CA GLN A 11 -13.17 -28.55 -9.31
C GLN A 11 -12.82 -27.98 -10.69
N LEU A 12 -12.85 -26.65 -10.81
CA LEU A 12 -12.15 -26.02 -11.93
C LEU A 12 -10.64 -26.21 -11.76
N ASN A 13 -10.03 -26.68 -12.82
CA ASN A 13 -8.58 -26.85 -12.90
C ASN A 13 -8.02 -26.17 -14.16
N SER A 14 -6.71 -26.14 -14.29
CA SER A 14 -6.06 -25.51 -15.43
C SER A 14 -6.45 -26.13 -16.77
N SER A 15 -6.85 -27.42 -16.80
CA SER A 15 -7.29 -28.08 -18.03
C SER A 15 -8.66 -27.58 -18.51
N ASP A 16 -9.53 -27.16 -17.61
CA ASP A 16 -10.86 -26.61 -17.98
C ASP A 16 -10.69 -25.29 -18.74
N ILE A 17 -9.77 -24.45 -18.30
CA ILE A 17 -9.42 -23.22 -19.02
C ILE A 17 -8.67 -23.54 -20.31
N GLY A 18 -7.79 -24.54 -20.29
CA GLY A 18 -7.06 -24.98 -21.48
C GLY A 18 -7.95 -25.43 -22.63
N GLN A 19 -9.16 -25.90 -22.34
CA GLN A 19 -10.15 -26.35 -23.32
C GLN A 19 -11.01 -25.21 -23.93
N LEU A 20 -10.92 -23.97 -23.48
CA LEU A 20 -11.72 -22.85 -24.00
C LEU A 20 -11.31 -22.40 -25.41
N GLU A 21 -11.37 -23.31 -26.38
CA GLU A 21 -10.94 -23.07 -27.76
C GLU A 21 -12.07 -22.62 -28.72
N SER A 22 -13.28 -22.67 -28.25
CA SER A 22 -14.47 -22.34 -29.04
C SER A 22 -15.63 -21.87 -28.17
N ALA A 23 -16.65 -21.29 -28.81
CA ALA A 23 -17.87 -20.89 -28.13
C ALA A 23 -18.58 -22.08 -27.45
N ASP A 24 -18.47 -23.28 -28.03
CA ASP A 24 -19.04 -24.51 -27.44
C ASP A 24 -18.35 -24.87 -26.13
N GLU A 25 -17.03 -24.76 -26.08
CA GLU A 25 -16.28 -25.05 -24.88
C GLU A 25 -16.50 -23.97 -23.79
N VAL A 26 -16.65 -22.70 -24.17
CA VAL A 26 -17.04 -21.64 -23.24
C VAL A 26 -18.42 -21.92 -22.65
N ALA A 27 -19.38 -22.36 -23.46
CA ALA A 27 -20.71 -22.76 -22.96
C ALA A 27 -20.65 -23.96 -22.00
N ARG A 28 -19.88 -24.99 -22.34
CA ARG A 28 -19.69 -26.16 -21.44
C ARG A 28 -19.01 -25.77 -20.13
N PHE A 29 -18.06 -24.83 -20.17
CA PHE A 29 -17.42 -24.30 -19.00
C PHE A 29 -18.43 -23.62 -18.06
N PHE A 30 -19.33 -22.80 -18.59
CA PHE A 30 -20.38 -22.18 -17.78
C PHE A 30 -21.43 -23.18 -17.30
N ALA A 31 -21.77 -24.20 -18.10
CA ALA A 31 -22.61 -25.30 -17.64
C ALA A 31 -22.00 -26.06 -16.46
N LYS A 32 -20.68 -26.28 -16.48
CA LYS A 32 -19.93 -26.88 -15.37
C LYS A 32 -19.97 -26.01 -14.11
N LEU A 33 -20.05 -24.68 -14.25
CA LEU A 33 -20.24 -23.73 -13.16
C LEU A 33 -21.69 -23.63 -12.67
N GLY A 34 -22.62 -24.38 -13.26
CA GLY A 34 -24.02 -24.41 -12.87
C GLY A 34 -24.94 -23.46 -13.64
N TYR A 35 -24.46 -22.78 -14.68
CA TYR A 35 -25.29 -21.90 -15.50
C TYR A 35 -26.17 -22.68 -16.47
N ASN A 36 -27.37 -22.15 -16.70
CA ASN A 36 -28.26 -22.70 -17.72
C ASN A 36 -27.85 -22.23 -19.12
N ILE A 37 -27.44 -23.15 -19.99
CA ILE A 37 -27.00 -22.89 -21.36
C ILE A 37 -28.04 -23.27 -22.41
N ASP A 38 -29.24 -23.73 -22.02
CA ASP A 38 -30.28 -24.21 -22.97
C ASP A 38 -30.82 -23.09 -23.88
N GLY A 39 -30.63 -21.85 -23.49
CA GLY A 39 -31.00 -20.67 -24.27
C GLY A 39 -29.90 -20.09 -25.14
N ARG A 40 -28.82 -20.83 -25.38
CA ARG A 40 -27.68 -20.35 -26.19
C ARG A 40 -28.12 -20.00 -27.61
N ILE A 41 -27.75 -18.80 -28.07
CA ILE A 41 -28.09 -18.34 -29.42
C ILE A 41 -27.03 -17.36 -29.96
N ALA A 42 -26.64 -17.51 -31.22
CA ALA A 42 -25.86 -16.49 -31.90
C ALA A 42 -26.75 -15.28 -32.22
N LEU A 43 -26.27 -14.09 -31.93
CA LEU A 43 -27.01 -12.85 -32.08
C LEU A 43 -26.62 -12.17 -33.42
N PRO A 44 -27.47 -12.31 -34.47
CA PRO A 44 -27.19 -11.68 -35.78
C PRO A 44 -27.40 -10.16 -35.73
N ASP A 45 -28.29 -9.68 -34.87
CA ASP A 45 -28.54 -8.25 -34.67
C ASP A 45 -27.91 -7.74 -33.39
N TYR A 46 -26.79 -7.03 -33.50
CA TYR A 46 -26.09 -6.40 -32.42
C TYR A 46 -26.86 -5.22 -31.81
N GLY A 47 -27.83 -4.68 -32.56
CA GLY A 47 -28.71 -3.59 -32.09
C GLY A 47 -29.65 -4.03 -30.97
N ALA A 48 -30.06 -5.31 -30.96
CA ALA A 48 -30.96 -5.87 -29.92
C ALA A 48 -30.36 -5.78 -28.52
N ILE A 49 -29.03 -5.78 -28.41
CA ILE A 49 -28.29 -5.65 -27.14
C ILE A 49 -27.58 -4.29 -26.98
N GLY A 50 -27.86 -3.32 -27.86
CA GLY A 50 -27.29 -1.98 -27.80
C GLY A 50 -25.91 -1.82 -28.43
N LEU A 51 -25.37 -2.86 -29.07
CA LEU A 51 -24.03 -2.86 -29.70
C LEU A 51 -24.08 -2.64 -31.23
N GLY A 52 -25.16 -2.09 -31.74
CA GLY A 52 -25.41 -1.91 -33.18
C GLY A 52 -24.73 -0.70 -33.84
N SER A 53 -23.92 0.09 -33.14
CA SER A 53 -23.21 1.22 -33.71
C SER A 53 -22.14 0.76 -34.71
N GLU A 54 -21.90 1.56 -35.75
CA GLU A 54 -20.98 1.19 -36.85
C GLU A 54 -19.54 0.96 -36.33
N ASP A 55 -19.08 1.78 -35.41
CA ASP A 55 -17.77 1.66 -34.77
C ASP A 55 -17.60 0.32 -34.02
N LEU A 56 -18.64 -0.15 -33.32
CA LEU A 56 -18.60 -1.42 -32.62
C LEU A 56 -18.73 -2.62 -33.57
N ARG A 57 -19.55 -2.52 -34.62
CA ARG A 57 -19.69 -3.56 -35.65
C ARG A 57 -18.38 -3.84 -36.38
N GLN A 58 -17.51 -2.84 -36.54
CA GLN A 58 -16.20 -3.02 -37.15
C GLN A 58 -15.22 -3.73 -36.22
N GLN A 59 -15.40 -3.67 -34.92
CA GLN A 59 -14.52 -4.24 -33.90
C GLN A 59 -14.98 -5.60 -33.39
N ILE A 60 -16.30 -5.87 -33.39
CA ILE A 60 -16.90 -7.11 -32.90
C ILE A 60 -17.25 -8.00 -34.12
N HIS A 61 -16.68 -9.20 -34.14
CA HIS A 61 -16.93 -10.15 -35.22
C HIS A 61 -18.16 -11.01 -34.97
N LYS A 62 -18.37 -11.40 -33.71
CA LYS A 62 -19.45 -12.30 -33.35
C LYS A 62 -19.90 -12.03 -31.90
N ILE A 63 -21.19 -12.19 -31.70
CA ILE A 63 -21.79 -12.15 -30.35
C ILE A 63 -22.68 -13.36 -30.18
N GLU A 64 -22.50 -14.06 -29.07
CA GLU A 64 -23.39 -15.15 -28.66
C GLU A 64 -23.91 -14.92 -27.24
N LEU A 65 -25.17 -15.18 -27.02
CA LEU A 65 -25.73 -15.42 -25.70
C LEU A 65 -25.31 -16.85 -25.32
N ILE A 66 -24.50 -16.98 -24.26
CA ILE A 66 -23.98 -18.29 -23.82
C ILE A 66 -24.92 -18.96 -22.83
N GLY A 67 -25.42 -18.20 -21.85
CA GLY A 67 -26.27 -18.78 -20.82
C GLY A 67 -26.79 -17.75 -19.81
N ARG A 68 -27.53 -18.24 -18.82
CA ARG A 68 -28.16 -17.46 -17.77
C ARG A 68 -28.03 -18.18 -16.42
N ASP A 69 -28.12 -17.41 -15.35
CA ASP A 69 -28.23 -17.96 -14.00
C ASP A 69 -29.51 -18.80 -13.88
N PRO A 70 -29.48 -20.03 -13.34
CA PRO A 70 -30.61 -20.91 -13.23
C PRO A 70 -31.63 -20.51 -12.15
N GLU A 71 -31.20 -19.80 -11.08
CA GLU A 71 -32.11 -19.56 -9.94
C GLU A 71 -33.02 -18.35 -10.13
N ASP A 72 -32.48 -17.20 -10.60
CA ASP A 72 -33.26 -15.96 -10.74
C ASP A 72 -33.14 -15.31 -12.13
N GLY A 73 -32.30 -15.83 -13.02
CA GLY A 73 -32.10 -15.29 -14.36
C GLY A 73 -31.42 -13.92 -14.42
N ASP A 74 -30.88 -13.46 -13.30
CA ASP A 74 -30.34 -12.09 -13.13
C ASP A 74 -29.02 -11.85 -13.83
N ILE A 75 -28.25 -12.92 -14.13
CA ILE A 75 -26.99 -12.79 -14.86
C ILE A 75 -27.12 -13.41 -16.23
N ILE A 76 -26.79 -12.59 -17.22
CA ILE A 76 -26.74 -13.01 -18.63
C ILE A 76 -25.28 -13.02 -19.06
N ILE A 77 -24.86 -14.13 -19.69
CA ILE A 77 -23.49 -14.32 -20.19
C ILE A 77 -23.46 -14.14 -21.69
N TYR A 78 -22.70 -13.18 -22.16
CA TYR A 78 -22.40 -12.98 -23.59
C TYR A 78 -20.96 -13.28 -23.89
N LEU A 79 -20.72 -14.00 -25.00
CA LEU A 79 -19.40 -14.19 -25.61
C LEU A 79 -19.26 -13.21 -26.78
N LEU A 80 -18.18 -12.43 -26.78
CA LEU A 80 -17.83 -11.49 -27.83
C LEU A 80 -16.49 -11.86 -28.44
N GLU A 81 -16.50 -12.20 -29.73
CA GLU A 81 -15.28 -12.33 -30.52
C GLU A 81 -14.95 -10.97 -31.15
N VAL A 82 -13.78 -10.41 -30.79
CA VAL A 82 -13.38 -9.06 -31.17
C VAL A 82 -12.04 -9.04 -31.93
N ARG A 83 -11.78 -7.99 -32.68
CA ARG A 83 -10.49 -7.82 -33.39
C ARG A 83 -9.31 -7.62 -32.44
N SER A 84 -9.52 -6.82 -31.41
CA SER A 84 -8.52 -6.55 -30.39
C SER A 84 -9.20 -6.21 -29.07
N ILE A 85 -8.64 -6.69 -27.95
CA ILE A 85 -9.14 -6.40 -26.62
C ILE A 85 -8.45 -5.13 -26.14
N THR A 86 -9.20 -4.03 -26.06
CA THR A 86 -8.69 -2.73 -25.60
C THR A 86 -9.55 -2.15 -24.51
N ALA A 87 -8.97 -1.35 -23.61
CA ALA A 87 -9.71 -0.65 -22.56
C ALA A 87 -10.81 0.25 -23.16
N LYS A 88 -10.53 0.90 -24.29
CA LYS A 88 -11.50 1.73 -25.01
C LYS A 88 -12.73 0.92 -25.46
N LEU A 89 -12.51 -0.26 -26.03
CA LEU A 89 -13.59 -1.15 -26.48
C LEU A 89 -14.43 -1.62 -25.29
N ARG A 90 -13.79 -2.09 -24.21
CA ARG A 90 -14.48 -2.51 -22.98
C ARG A 90 -15.38 -1.41 -22.41
N ASN A 91 -14.82 -0.20 -22.28
CA ASN A 91 -15.55 0.94 -21.75
C ASN A 91 -16.74 1.33 -22.64
N GLU A 92 -16.57 1.27 -23.96
CA GLU A 92 -17.65 1.56 -24.89
C GLU A 92 -18.76 0.50 -24.81
N ILE A 93 -18.41 -0.77 -24.75
CA ILE A 93 -19.36 -1.87 -24.54
C ILE A 93 -20.09 -1.69 -23.20
N ALA A 94 -19.35 -1.43 -22.11
CA ALA A 94 -19.94 -1.24 -20.79
C ALA A 94 -20.96 -0.10 -20.76
N ARG A 95 -20.69 1.03 -21.43
CA ARG A 95 -21.62 2.16 -21.52
C ARG A 95 -22.94 1.77 -22.18
N ARG A 96 -22.92 0.86 -23.13
CA ARG A 96 -24.13 0.40 -23.84
C ARG A 96 -25.02 -0.49 -22.97
N PHE A 97 -24.44 -1.15 -21.98
CA PHE A 97 -25.16 -1.96 -21.00
C PHE A 97 -25.61 -1.18 -19.76
N ARG A 98 -25.35 0.13 -19.67
CA ARG A 98 -25.63 0.96 -18.51
C ARG A 98 -27.11 0.92 -18.08
N ASP A 99 -28.00 1.05 -19.04
CA ASP A 99 -29.42 1.26 -18.77
C ASP A 99 -30.21 -0.07 -18.78
N ARG A 100 -29.53 -1.22 -18.79
CA ARG A 100 -30.15 -2.54 -18.72
C ARG A 100 -30.35 -2.99 -17.29
N PRO A 101 -31.50 -3.61 -16.95
CA PRO A 101 -31.76 -4.08 -15.58
C PRO A 101 -30.93 -5.32 -15.24
N GLU A 102 -30.60 -6.17 -16.22
CA GLU A 102 -29.93 -7.45 -16.00
C GLU A 102 -28.44 -7.26 -15.69
N ASN A 103 -27.89 -8.07 -14.80
CA ASN A 103 -26.46 -8.18 -14.60
C ASN A 103 -25.84 -8.91 -15.80
N VAL A 104 -24.72 -8.43 -16.28
CA VAL A 104 -24.10 -8.97 -17.49
C VAL A 104 -22.65 -9.38 -17.20
N LEU A 105 -22.33 -10.61 -17.55
CA LEU A 105 -20.96 -11.10 -17.65
C LEU A 105 -20.59 -11.19 -19.14
N LEU A 106 -19.56 -10.47 -19.55
CA LEU A 106 -19.03 -10.56 -20.88
C LEU A 106 -17.80 -11.48 -20.89
N VAL A 107 -17.74 -12.39 -21.82
CA VAL A 107 -16.51 -13.12 -22.16
C VAL A 107 -16.01 -12.54 -23.48
N VAL A 108 -14.87 -11.85 -23.44
CA VAL A 108 -14.31 -11.17 -24.61
C VAL A 108 -13.05 -11.92 -25.05
N THR A 109 -12.93 -12.24 -26.31
CA THR A 109 -11.77 -12.95 -26.86
C THR A 109 -11.46 -12.49 -28.27
N THR A 110 -10.21 -12.65 -28.70
CA THR A 110 -9.78 -12.43 -30.09
C THR A 110 -9.73 -13.74 -30.89
N GLN A 111 -9.08 -14.76 -30.38
CA GLN A 111 -8.87 -16.06 -30.98
C GLN A 111 -8.84 -17.20 -29.96
N TYR A 112 -9.51 -17.02 -28.83
CA TYR A 112 -9.54 -17.96 -27.71
C TYR A 112 -8.15 -18.28 -27.07
N GLU A 113 -7.10 -17.53 -27.38
CA GLU A 113 -5.82 -17.66 -26.67
C GLU A 113 -5.83 -16.90 -25.35
N GLU A 114 -6.43 -15.71 -25.38
CA GLU A 114 -6.68 -14.86 -24.22
C GLU A 114 -8.18 -14.58 -24.13
N LEU A 115 -8.74 -14.82 -22.95
CA LEU A 115 -10.13 -14.55 -22.63
C LEU A 115 -10.20 -13.53 -21.52
N GLU A 116 -11.03 -12.52 -21.68
CA GLU A 116 -11.37 -11.60 -20.62
C GLU A 116 -12.80 -11.87 -20.14
N PHE A 117 -12.94 -12.20 -18.86
CA PHE A 117 -14.23 -12.26 -18.18
C PHE A 117 -14.49 -10.89 -17.57
N VAL A 118 -15.52 -10.19 -18.07
CA VAL A 118 -15.78 -8.79 -17.72
C VAL A 118 -17.14 -8.67 -17.05
N LEU A 119 -17.15 -8.33 -15.77
CA LEU A 119 -18.35 -7.90 -15.07
C LEU A 119 -18.55 -6.40 -15.21
N LEU A 120 -19.81 -6.00 -15.18
CA LEU A 120 -20.21 -4.59 -15.27
C LEU A 120 -20.70 -4.11 -13.90
N ASP A 121 -19.86 -3.35 -13.22
CA ASP A 121 -20.21 -2.65 -11.98
C ASP A 121 -21.10 -1.44 -12.30
N ARG A 122 -22.24 -1.36 -11.63
CA ARG A 122 -23.21 -0.26 -11.78
C ARG A 122 -23.31 0.48 -10.47
N SER A 123 -22.54 1.53 -10.31
CA SER A 123 -22.63 2.40 -9.15
C SER A 123 -23.55 3.60 -9.40
N ILE A 124 -24.33 3.94 -8.38
CA ILE A 124 -25.15 5.14 -8.37
C ILE A 124 -24.38 6.24 -7.66
N SER A 125 -23.82 7.19 -8.40
CA SER A 125 -23.19 8.36 -7.80
C SER A 125 -24.19 9.51 -7.68
N ARG A 126 -24.19 10.19 -6.53
CA ARG A 126 -24.91 11.47 -6.36
C ARG A 126 -24.14 12.53 -7.13
N GLY A 127 -24.72 13.03 -8.22
CA GLY A 127 -24.12 14.10 -9.01
C GLY A 127 -23.93 15.37 -8.17
N GLY A 128 -22.67 15.76 -7.98
CA GLY A 128 -22.29 17.03 -7.37
C GLY A 128 -22.56 18.20 -8.32
N GLY A 129 -23.77 18.68 -8.35
CA GLY A 129 -24.19 19.86 -9.11
C GLY A 129 -25.67 20.16 -8.83
N ARG A 130 -26.10 21.41 -8.91
CA ARG A 130 -27.45 21.92 -8.55
C ARG A 130 -28.65 21.21 -9.19
N GLY A 131 -28.55 19.95 -9.55
CA GLY A 131 -29.61 19.08 -10.04
C GLY A 131 -29.63 17.79 -9.26
N LEU A 132 -30.74 17.48 -8.62
CA LEU A 132 -31.06 16.22 -7.90
C LEU A 132 -31.16 15.02 -8.88
N GLY A 133 -30.14 14.75 -9.68
CA GLY A 133 -30.07 13.61 -10.60
C GLY A 133 -29.10 12.57 -10.09
N LEU A 134 -29.60 11.40 -9.71
CA LEU A 134 -28.79 10.20 -9.54
C LEU A 134 -28.19 9.83 -10.90
N LYS A 135 -26.87 9.84 -11.02
CA LYS A 135 -26.17 9.46 -12.26
C LYS A 135 -25.66 8.03 -12.09
N GLN A 136 -26.23 7.12 -12.85
CA GLN A 136 -25.76 5.74 -12.92
C GLN A 136 -24.49 5.69 -13.79
N THR A 137 -23.39 5.23 -13.20
CA THR A 137 -22.14 4.96 -13.91
C THR A 137 -21.96 3.45 -14.05
N VAL A 138 -21.40 3.02 -15.18
CA VAL A 138 -21.09 1.61 -15.42
C VAL A 138 -19.59 1.48 -15.64
N ARG A 139 -18.98 0.55 -14.91
CA ARG A 139 -17.54 0.28 -14.96
C ARG A 139 -17.32 -1.20 -15.34
N PRO A 140 -16.54 -1.49 -16.39
CA PRO A 140 -16.12 -2.86 -16.66
C PRO A 140 -15.00 -3.30 -15.72
N ILE A 141 -15.13 -4.50 -15.16
CA ILE A 141 -14.12 -5.13 -14.29
C ILE A 141 -13.64 -6.40 -14.99
N PRO A 142 -12.56 -6.37 -15.78
CA PRO A 142 -12.05 -7.56 -16.48
C PRO A 142 -11.20 -8.44 -15.56
N LEU A 143 -11.28 -9.73 -15.81
CA LEU A 143 -10.34 -10.75 -15.40
C LEU A 143 -9.77 -11.39 -16.64
N THR A 144 -8.50 -11.16 -16.92
CA THR A 144 -7.81 -11.72 -18.08
C THR A 144 -7.26 -13.09 -17.76
N VAL A 145 -7.52 -14.04 -18.63
CA VAL A 145 -7.09 -15.44 -18.49
C VAL A 145 -6.39 -15.89 -19.76
N ASN A 146 -5.12 -16.25 -19.65
CA ASN A 146 -4.40 -16.89 -20.76
C ASN A 146 -4.70 -18.39 -20.76
N ARG A 147 -5.26 -18.88 -21.85
CA ARG A 147 -5.69 -20.27 -21.98
C ARG A 147 -4.51 -21.26 -21.87
N ARG A 148 -3.37 -20.94 -22.44
CA ARG A 148 -2.19 -21.85 -22.45
C ARG A 148 -1.47 -21.88 -21.10
N ASN A 149 -1.57 -20.82 -20.34
CA ASN A 149 -0.95 -20.71 -19.03
C ASN A 149 -1.85 -19.94 -18.06
N PRO A 150 -2.97 -20.54 -17.61
CA PRO A 150 -3.91 -19.88 -16.73
C PRO A 150 -3.27 -19.68 -15.35
N GLU A 151 -3.33 -18.45 -14.87
CA GLU A 151 -2.87 -18.13 -13.54
C GLU A 151 -3.78 -18.81 -12.49
N PRO A 152 -3.24 -19.46 -11.46
CA PRO A 152 -4.03 -20.09 -10.40
C PRO A 152 -5.04 -19.16 -9.76
N ILE A 153 -4.74 -17.86 -9.73
CA ILE A 153 -5.58 -16.80 -9.20
C ILE A 153 -6.85 -16.62 -10.01
N ALA A 154 -6.71 -16.57 -11.33
CA ALA A 154 -7.85 -16.45 -12.23
C ALA A 154 -8.85 -17.60 -12.05
N LEU A 155 -8.33 -18.81 -11.92
CA LEU A 155 -9.14 -20.01 -11.62
C LEU A 155 -9.92 -19.89 -10.31
N ARG A 156 -9.29 -19.32 -9.27
CA ARG A 156 -9.92 -19.13 -7.97
C ARG A 156 -11.03 -18.10 -8.02
N VAL A 157 -10.78 -16.96 -8.65
CA VAL A 157 -11.79 -15.91 -8.83
C VAL A 157 -13.00 -16.49 -9.56
N LEU A 158 -12.78 -17.17 -10.68
CA LEU A 158 -13.87 -17.80 -11.46
C LEU A 158 -14.64 -18.87 -10.68
N LYS A 159 -13.95 -19.68 -9.86
CA LYS A 159 -14.56 -20.73 -9.04
C LYS A 159 -15.44 -20.21 -7.90
N ARG A 160 -15.09 -19.06 -7.33
CA ARG A 160 -15.76 -18.52 -6.14
C ARG A 160 -16.79 -17.47 -6.41
N PHE A 161 -16.82 -16.98 -7.58
CA PHE A 161 -17.77 -15.99 -7.99
C PHE A 161 -19.16 -16.61 -8.03
N THR A 162 -19.99 -16.28 -7.06
CA THR A 162 -21.42 -16.60 -7.05
C THR A 162 -22.17 -15.37 -7.54
N PHE A 163 -22.80 -15.50 -8.67
CA PHE A 163 -23.36 -14.41 -9.44
C PHE A 163 -24.75 -13.96 -8.98
N THR A 164 -25.19 -14.32 -7.82
CA THR A 164 -26.58 -14.21 -7.38
C THR A 164 -26.94 -12.91 -6.66
N GLU A 165 -26.02 -11.97 -6.51
CA GLU A 165 -26.29 -10.80 -5.66
C GLU A 165 -26.13 -9.48 -6.41
N ALA A 166 -26.89 -8.47 -6.02
CA ALA A 166 -26.85 -7.11 -6.60
C ALA A 166 -25.48 -6.42 -6.47
N ASP A 167 -24.63 -6.89 -5.56
CA ASP A 167 -23.26 -6.42 -5.34
C ASP A 167 -22.18 -7.34 -5.96
N ALA A 168 -22.57 -8.21 -6.89
CA ALA A 168 -21.66 -9.17 -7.53
C ALA A 168 -20.39 -8.53 -8.09
N ALA A 169 -20.49 -7.34 -8.69
CA ALA A 169 -19.34 -6.61 -9.21
C ALA A 169 -18.36 -6.16 -8.10
N TYR A 170 -18.88 -5.74 -6.95
CA TYR A 170 -18.08 -5.39 -5.79
C TYR A 170 -17.39 -6.62 -5.21
N GLN A 171 -18.11 -7.73 -5.07
CA GLN A 171 -17.53 -8.99 -4.62
C GLN A 171 -16.47 -9.51 -5.58
N TRP A 172 -16.71 -9.42 -6.88
CA TRP A 172 -15.72 -9.77 -7.91
C TRP A 172 -14.45 -8.94 -7.79
N GLU A 173 -14.56 -7.62 -7.66
CA GLU A 173 -13.40 -6.75 -7.48
C GLU A 173 -12.67 -7.02 -6.16
N LYS A 174 -13.39 -7.25 -5.08
CA LYS A 174 -12.84 -7.59 -3.77
C LYS A 174 -12.12 -8.93 -3.78
N LEU A 175 -12.70 -9.96 -4.36
CA LEU A 175 -12.07 -11.26 -4.55
C LEU A 175 -10.84 -11.13 -5.45
N ARG A 176 -10.98 -10.45 -6.57
CA ARG A 176 -9.89 -10.20 -7.50
C ARG A 176 -8.74 -9.48 -6.82
N SER A 177 -9.02 -8.38 -6.11
CA SER A 177 -8.02 -7.62 -5.36
C SER A 177 -7.36 -8.48 -4.28
N ALA A 178 -8.14 -9.22 -3.50
CA ALA A 178 -7.62 -10.09 -2.45
C ALA A 178 -6.67 -11.17 -3.00
N TYR A 179 -6.93 -11.70 -4.19
CA TYR A 179 -6.09 -12.74 -4.80
C TYR A 179 -4.93 -12.21 -5.62
N MET A 180 -5.07 -11.06 -6.25
CA MET A 180 -3.99 -10.45 -7.03
C MET A 180 -2.96 -9.72 -6.17
N LEU A 181 -3.29 -9.34 -4.94
CA LEU A 181 -2.34 -8.86 -3.91
C LEU A 181 -1.21 -9.87 -3.64
N ALA A 182 -1.40 -11.10 -4.08
CA ALA A 182 -0.60 -12.23 -3.71
C ALA A 182 0.60 -12.49 -4.62
N GLU A 183 1.24 -11.48 -5.21
CA GLU A 183 2.50 -11.77 -5.91
C GLU A 183 3.58 -12.35 -4.99
N TRP A 184 3.49 -12.02 -3.73
CA TRP A 184 4.41 -12.45 -2.68
C TRP A 184 3.70 -13.16 -1.51
N SER A 185 2.42 -12.89 -1.26
CA SER A 185 1.66 -13.69 -0.33
C SER A 185 1.38 -15.04 -0.96
N ALA A 186 1.68 -16.10 -0.23
CA ALA A 186 1.26 -17.44 -0.60
C ALA A 186 -0.25 -17.42 -0.83
N GLN A 187 -0.73 -18.35 -1.63
CA GLN A 187 -2.14 -18.52 -1.97
C GLN A 187 -3.07 -18.60 -0.75
N TYR A 188 -2.55 -18.55 0.48
CA TYR A 188 -3.25 -18.99 1.68
C TYR A 188 -3.22 -17.98 2.82
N PHE A 189 -2.50 -16.87 2.68
CA PHE A 189 -2.42 -15.81 3.68
C PHE A 189 -2.27 -14.42 3.06
N ASN A 190 -2.65 -13.39 3.81
CA ASN A 190 -2.37 -11.98 3.54
C ASN A 190 -1.48 -11.44 4.65
N ASN A 191 -0.27 -11.05 4.31
CA ASN A 191 0.67 -10.49 5.26
C ASN A 191 0.86 -9.00 4.98
N ARG A 192 0.45 -8.15 5.91
CA ARG A 192 0.62 -6.68 5.82
C ARG A 192 1.89 -6.27 6.57
N ALA A 193 3.03 -6.71 6.04
CA ALA A 193 4.37 -6.36 6.55
C ALA A 193 4.59 -6.67 8.05
N LEU A 194 3.87 -7.63 8.64
CA LEU A 194 4.19 -8.13 9.98
C LEU A 194 5.42 -9.04 9.91
N PHE A 195 5.46 -9.93 8.92
CA PHE A 195 6.56 -10.82 8.63
C PHE A 195 7.12 -10.56 7.23
N SER A 196 8.27 -11.16 6.88
CA SER A 196 8.72 -11.23 5.49
C SER A 196 7.93 -12.31 4.74
N ASP A 197 7.37 -11.96 3.57
CA ASP A 197 6.64 -12.92 2.72
C ASP A 197 7.58 -14.03 2.23
N TYR A 198 8.81 -13.70 1.88
CA TYR A 198 9.83 -14.69 1.54
C TYR A 198 10.08 -15.68 2.69
N TYR A 199 10.15 -15.16 3.93
CA TYR A 199 10.34 -16.02 5.09
C TYR A 199 9.16 -16.99 5.28
N LEU A 200 7.94 -16.49 5.19
CA LEU A 200 6.71 -17.29 5.29
C LEU A 200 6.61 -18.35 4.20
N GLN A 201 7.01 -18.02 2.97
CA GLN A 201 6.88 -18.92 1.82
C GLN A 201 8.01 -19.94 1.72
N GLN A 202 9.23 -19.58 2.03
CA GLN A 202 10.42 -20.37 1.76
C GLN A 202 11.04 -20.98 3.02
N ARG A 203 11.01 -20.28 4.15
CA ARG A 203 11.66 -20.72 5.38
C ARG A 203 10.68 -21.45 6.29
N LEU A 204 9.48 -20.91 6.49
CA LEU A 204 8.43 -21.53 7.27
C LEU A 204 8.01 -22.89 6.69
N THR A 205 7.97 -23.01 5.37
CA THR A 205 7.56 -24.22 4.66
C THR A 205 8.65 -25.30 4.56
N ASP A 206 9.88 -25.00 4.92
CA ASP A 206 10.96 -25.99 4.98
C ASP A 206 10.95 -26.71 6.34
N ALA A 207 10.44 -27.93 6.37
CA ALA A 207 10.35 -28.75 7.59
C ALA A 207 11.69 -29.01 8.29
N ARG A 208 12.81 -28.81 7.61
CA ARG A 208 14.16 -28.90 8.24
C ARG A 208 14.49 -27.67 9.09
N LEU A 209 13.94 -26.51 8.72
CA LEU A 209 14.10 -25.26 9.45
C LEU A 209 12.96 -25.03 10.45
N THR A 210 11.76 -25.49 10.11
CA THR A 210 10.54 -25.36 10.88
C THR A 210 9.90 -26.75 10.99
N PRO A 211 10.33 -27.58 11.97
CA PRO A 211 9.81 -28.96 12.15
C PRO A 211 8.28 -29.01 12.30
N GLU A 212 7.69 -27.95 12.86
CA GLU A 212 6.24 -27.79 13.03
C GLU A 212 5.48 -27.83 11.69
N TRP A 213 6.13 -27.48 10.59
CA TRP A 213 5.52 -27.57 9.27
C TRP A 213 5.20 -29.01 8.84
N ALA A 214 5.87 -30.00 9.41
CA ALA A 214 5.61 -31.43 9.16
C ALA A 214 4.37 -31.97 9.89
N GLU A 215 3.77 -31.20 10.81
CA GLU A 215 2.60 -31.64 11.57
C GLU A 215 1.39 -31.96 10.69
N ASP A 216 0.62 -32.99 11.08
CA ASP A 216 -0.63 -33.35 10.42
C ASP A 216 -1.78 -32.46 10.92
N VAL A 217 -2.25 -31.57 10.06
CA VAL A 217 -3.36 -30.65 10.37
C VAL A 217 -4.75 -31.19 9.97
N ARG A 218 -4.84 -32.39 9.41
CA ARG A 218 -6.13 -32.99 8.97
C ARG A 218 -7.17 -33.14 10.08
N PRO A 219 -6.82 -33.57 11.30
CA PRO A 219 -7.80 -33.64 12.39
C PRO A 219 -8.38 -32.28 12.76
N VAL A 220 -7.52 -31.26 12.82
CA VAL A 220 -7.91 -29.86 13.11
C VAL A 220 -8.77 -29.29 11.97
N GLY A 221 -8.37 -29.54 10.74
CA GLY A 221 -9.10 -29.09 9.55
C GLY A 221 -10.53 -29.62 9.51
N ARG A 222 -10.77 -30.87 9.88
CA ARG A 222 -12.14 -31.45 9.94
C ARG A 222 -13.01 -30.71 10.96
N THR A 223 -12.47 -30.40 12.12
CA THR A 223 -13.23 -29.71 13.18
C THR A 223 -13.46 -28.25 12.83
N ALA A 224 -12.43 -27.55 12.33
CA ALA A 224 -12.60 -26.18 11.81
C ALA A 224 -13.63 -26.14 10.67
N TYR A 225 -13.58 -27.09 9.75
CA TYR A 225 -14.57 -27.23 8.68
C TYR A 225 -16.00 -27.36 9.21
N SER A 226 -16.24 -28.21 10.22
CA SER A 226 -17.59 -28.36 10.80
C SER A 226 -18.14 -27.07 11.41
N HIS A 227 -17.28 -26.24 12.01
CA HIS A 227 -17.68 -24.94 12.57
C HIS A 227 -17.93 -23.87 11.50
N ILE A 228 -17.15 -23.86 10.41
CA ILE A 228 -17.14 -22.79 9.42
C ILE A 228 -18.08 -23.09 8.26
N ALA A 229 -18.18 -24.34 7.82
CA ALA A 229 -19.10 -24.71 6.75
C ALA A 229 -20.57 -24.39 7.08
N SER A 230 -20.93 -24.49 8.37
CA SER A 230 -22.25 -24.06 8.87
C SER A 230 -22.30 -22.56 9.23
N ALA A 231 -21.15 -21.91 9.42
CA ALA A 231 -21.10 -20.57 9.95
C ALA A 231 -21.72 -19.53 9.00
N ARG A 232 -21.45 -19.65 7.70
CA ARG A 232 -22.02 -18.74 6.68
C ARG A 232 -23.54 -18.76 6.71
N THR A 233 -24.16 -19.92 6.73
CA THR A 233 -25.62 -20.05 6.74
C THR A 233 -26.23 -19.80 8.12
N THR A 234 -25.51 -20.15 9.19
CA THR A 234 -26.03 -20.09 10.56
C THR A 234 -25.87 -18.71 11.19
N TYR A 235 -24.73 -18.02 10.93
CA TYR A 235 -24.33 -16.84 11.70
C TYR A 235 -24.41 -15.51 10.96
N THR A 236 -24.69 -15.47 9.65
CA THR A 236 -24.72 -14.23 8.85
C THR A 236 -25.64 -13.16 9.42
N GLN A 237 -26.73 -13.55 10.10
CA GLN A 237 -27.70 -12.62 10.71
C GLN A 237 -27.87 -12.81 12.22
N GLN A 238 -26.99 -13.57 12.87
CA GLN A 238 -27.10 -13.85 14.29
C GLN A 238 -26.40 -12.80 15.14
N PRO A 239 -26.90 -12.54 16.37
CA PRO A 239 -26.21 -11.70 17.34
C PRO A 239 -24.81 -12.24 17.67
N GLU A 240 -23.91 -11.35 17.97
CA GLU A 240 -22.52 -11.66 18.30
C GLU A 240 -22.38 -12.71 19.43
N ALA A 241 -23.22 -12.65 20.44
CA ALA A 241 -23.23 -13.62 21.55
C ALA A 241 -23.45 -15.07 21.09
N VAL A 242 -24.27 -15.28 20.05
CA VAL A 242 -24.54 -16.61 19.47
C VAL A 242 -23.30 -17.12 18.72
N ILE A 243 -22.62 -16.23 18.00
CA ILE A 243 -21.39 -16.56 17.28
C ILE A 243 -20.26 -16.85 18.27
N ARG A 244 -20.16 -16.09 19.34
CA ARG A 244 -19.16 -16.31 20.41
C ARG A 244 -19.25 -17.73 20.97
N SER A 245 -20.40 -18.12 21.48
CA SER A 245 -20.59 -19.44 22.10
C SER A 245 -20.59 -20.59 21.08
N GLY A 246 -21.09 -20.37 19.87
CA GLY A 246 -21.20 -21.41 18.85
C GLY A 246 -19.96 -21.64 18.03
N MET A 247 -19.09 -20.64 17.90
CA MET A 247 -17.93 -20.70 17.01
C MET A 247 -16.61 -20.33 17.70
N TYR A 248 -16.50 -19.13 18.28
CA TYR A 248 -15.19 -18.63 18.75
C TYR A 248 -14.67 -19.39 19.97
N GLU A 249 -15.51 -19.61 20.97
CA GLU A 249 -15.12 -20.32 22.20
C GLU A 249 -14.72 -21.78 21.91
N PRO A 250 -15.46 -22.57 21.10
CA PRO A 250 -15.02 -23.86 20.65
C PRO A 250 -13.70 -23.86 19.88
N LEU A 251 -13.48 -22.87 19.01
CA LEU A 251 -12.25 -22.75 18.24
C LEU A 251 -11.05 -22.36 19.13
N PHE A 252 -11.20 -21.45 20.09
CA PHE A 252 -10.13 -21.13 21.05
C PHE A 252 -9.74 -22.34 21.89
N THR A 253 -10.73 -23.12 22.32
CA THR A 253 -10.49 -24.37 23.04
C THR A 253 -9.75 -25.39 22.16
N GLN A 254 -10.15 -25.52 20.90
CA GLN A 254 -9.48 -26.41 19.95
C GLN A 254 -8.05 -25.96 19.64
N LEU A 255 -7.79 -24.66 19.56
CA LEU A 255 -6.47 -24.07 19.41
C LEU A 255 -5.59 -24.27 20.66
N GLY A 256 -6.16 -24.80 21.75
CA GLY A 256 -5.46 -25.16 22.97
C GLY A 256 -5.31 -24.05 23.99
N PHE A 257 -6.09 -22.97 23.90
CA PHE A 257 -6.10 -21.90 24.90
C PHE A 257 -7.03 -22.20 26.05
N ASP A 258 -6.62 -21.81 27.24
CA ASP A 258 -7.55 -21.41 28.30
C ASP A 258 -7.95 -19.96 28.02
N TRP A 259 -9.21 -19.63 28.18
CA TRP A 259 -9.71 -18.28 27.89
C TRP A 259 -10.63 -17.76 28.99
N SER A 260 -10.74 -16.43 29.06
CA SER A 260 -11.72 -15.74 29.88
C SER A 260 -12.40 -14.64 29.07
N ALA A 261 -13.73 -14.70 28.98
CA ALA A 261 -14.51 -13.62 28.42
C ALA A 261 -14.42 -12.38 29.31
N GLN A 262 -14.19 -11.22 28.72
CA GLN A 262 -14.20 -9.96 29.44
C GLN A 262 -15.61 -9.36 29.36
N LYS A 263 -16.15 -8.93 30.51
CA LYS A 263 -17.40 -8.20 30.51
C LYS A 263 -17.14 -6.81 29.95
N THR A 264 -17.82 -6.48 28.86
CA THR A 264 -17.93 -5.08 28.42
C THR A 264 -18.66 -4.29 29.49
N SER A 265 -17.93 -3.52 30.30
CA SER A 265 -18.55 -2.45 31.07
C SER A 265 -18.64 -1.22 30.15
N ASP A 266 -19.72 -0.48 30.24
CA ASP A 266 -19.96 0.78 29.48
C ASP A 266 -18.83 1.84 29.63
N SER A 267 -17.85 1.59 30.45
CA SER A 267 -16.72 2.47 30.74
C SER A 267 -15.41 2.09 30.03
N ALA A 268 -15.30 0.95 29.38
CA ALA A 268 -14.05 0.47 28.77
C ALA A 268 -14.20 0.18 27.27
N ALA A 269 -14.24 1.25 26.48
CA ALA A 269 -14.23 1.19 25.01
C ALA A 269 -12.97 0.51 24.42
N SER A 270 -12.06 0.00 25.25
CA SER A 270 -10.78 -0.60 24.85
C SER A 270 -10.54 -1.96 25.52
N ALA A 271 -11.55 -2.63 26.05
CA ALA A 271 -11.38 -3.96 26.63
C ALA A 271 -11.39 -5.02 25.50
N PRO A 272 -10.56 -6.08 25.59
CA PRO A 272 -10.66 -7.20 24.66
C PRO A 272 -11.92 -8.02 24.97
N ASP A 273 -12.45 -8.76 23.98
CA ASP A 273 -13.56 -9.68 24.22
C ASP A 273 -13.10 -10.90 25.03
N TYR A 274 -11.88 -11.35 24.71
CA TYR A 274 -11.27 -12.49 25.41
C TYR A 274 -9.81 -12.20 25.77
N LEU A 275 -9.41 -12.72 26.93
CA LEU A 275 -8.01 -12.93 27.27
C LEU A 275 -7.69 -14.42 27.13
N LEU A 276 -6.61 -14.70 26.40
CA LEU A 276 -6.18 -16.06 26.07
C LEU A 276 -4.93 -16.41 26.87
N TYR A 277 -4.94 -17.58 27.50
CA TYR A 277 -3.91 -18.02 28.43
C TYR A 277 -3.31 -19.36 28.03
N ALA A 278 -2.12 -19.65 28.57
CA ALA A 278 -1.60 -21.00 28.58
C ALA A 278 -2.45 -21.91 29.54
N PRO A 279 -2.65 -23.21 29.24
CA PRO A 279 -3.41 -24.09 30.10
C PRO A 279 -2.88 -24.12 31.53
N GLY A 280 -3.80 -23.91 32.48
CA GLY A 280 -3.49 -23.90 33.91
C GLY A 280 -2.83 -22.63 34.46
N ASP A 281 -2.50 -21.65 33.60
CA ASP A 281 -1.92 -20.36 34.04
C ASP A 281 -2.78 -19.19 33.55
N LYS A 282 -3.66 -18.71 34.40
CA LYS A 282 -4.51 -17.53 34.14
C LYS A 282 -3.95 -16.22 34.72
N THR A 283 -2.67 -16.20 35.08
CA THR A 283 -2.06 -15.01 35.70
C THR A 283 -1.60 -14.02 34.65
N LYS A 284 -1.11 -14.46 33.48
CA LYS A 284 -0.60 -13.62 32.41
C LYS A 284 -1.18 -14.05 31.07
N PRO A 285 -1.97 -13.17 30.41
CA PRO A 285 -2.47 -13.49 29.07
C PRO A 285 -1.32 -13.51 28.06
N ILE A 286 -1.32 -14.53 27.21
CA ILE A 286 -0.37 -14.68 26.10
C ILE A 286 -0.88 -14.02 24.82
N ALA A 287 -2.21 -13.87 24.70
CA ALA A 287 -2.84 -13.07 23.67
C ALA A 287 -4.16 -12.46 24.16
N ALA A 288 -4.61 -11.41 23.50
CA ALA A 288 -5.97 -10.88 23.61
C ALA A 288 -6.73 -11.17 22.32
N ALA A 289 -8.05 -11.26 22.35
CA ALA A 289 -8.86 -11.44 21.16
C ALA A 289 -10.01 -10.44 21.10
N LEU A 290 -10.22 -9.91 19.88
CA LEU A 290 -11.40 -9.15 19.47
C LEU A 290 -12.19 -10.01 18.50
N THR A 291 -13.47 -10.18 18.75
CA THR A 291 -14.36 -11.03 17.97
C THR A 291 -15.57 -10.24 17.49
N TYR A 292 -15.90 -10.40 16.22
CA TYR A 292 -16.97 -9.65 15.57
C TYR A 292 -18.00 -10.58 14.93
N VAL A 293 -19.12 -10.03 14.52
CA VAL A 293 -20.11 -10.75 13.75
C VAL A 293 -19.55 -11.21 12.40
N TRP A 294 -20.14 -12.28 11.84
CA TRP A 294 -19.67 -12.89 10.60
C TRP A 294 -19.51 -11.86 9.47
N ASN A 295 -18.33 -11.87 8.84
CA ASN A 295 -17.98 -11.04 7.67
C ASN A 295 -18.09 -9.52 7.88
N ARG A 296 -18.00 -9.03 9.14
CA ARG A 296 -17.85 -7.60 9.43
C ARG A 296 -16.52 -7.08 8.87
N ASN A 297 -16.50 -5.85 8.36
CA ASN A 297 -15.26 -5.19 7.97
C ASN A 297 -14.33 -5.03 9.19
N LEU A 298 -13.06 -5.48 9.06
CA LEU A 298 -12.04 -5.40 10.12
C LEU A 298 -11.08 -4.20 9.96
N ASP A 299 -11.18 -3.45 8.89
CA ASP A 299 -10.28 -2.32 8.63
C ASP A 299 -10.78 -1.01 9.24
N ASP A 300 -12.10 -0.84 9.35
CA ASP A 300 -12.73 0.35 9.92
C ASP A 300 -14.06 0.00 10.62
N ALA A 301 -14.83 1.01 11.02
CA ALA A 301 -16.19 0.82 11.49
C ALA A 301 -17.08 0.28 10.37
N ASP A 302 -18.03 -0.57 10.72
CA ASP A 302 -19.01 -1.15 9.80
C ASP A 302 -20.43 -0.76 10.22
N GLU A 303 -20.91 0.36 9.69
CA GLU A 303 -22.23 0.91 10.03
C GLU A 303 -23.39 -0.07 9.72
N THR A 304 -23.15 -1.02 8.82
CA THR A 304 -24.17 -2.02 8.43
C THR A 304 -24.26 -3.18 9.40
N ARG A 305 -23.16 -3.48 10.11
CA ARG A 305 -23.02 -4.63 11.01
C ARG A 305 -22.95 -4.22 12.48
N ASP A 306 -22.50 -3.00 12.80
CA ASP A 306 -22.42 -2.44 14.16
C ASP A 306 -23.83 -2.01 14.59
N LYS A 307 -24.59 -2.94 15.18
CA LYS A 307 -26.08 -2.87 15.30
C LYS A 307 -26.67 -1.85 16.26
N ASP A 308 -25.92 -1.15 17.08
CA ASP A 308 -26.54 -0.28 18.09
C ASP A 308 -26.40 1.23 17.81
N GLY A 309 -25.98 1.66 16.64
CA GLY A 309 -25.98 3.08 16.24
C GLY A 309 -25.17 4.02 17.13
N THR A 310 -24.47 3.49 18.14
CA THR A 310 -23.79 4.24 19.19
C THR A 310 -22.28 4.00 19.27
N SER A 311 -21.73 2.93 18.70
CA SER A 311 -20.29 2.71 18.69
C SER A 311 -19.80 2.32 17.30
N SER A 312 -19.20 3.26 16.60
CA SER A 312 -18.38 2.99 15.44
C SER A 312 -17.02 2.45 15.91
N GLU A 313 -16.95 1.17 16.27
CA GLU A 313 -15.69 0.54 16.68
C GLU A 313 -14.72 0.43 15.50
N ILE A 314 -13.51 0.94 15.69
CA ILE A 314 -12.40 0.80 14.74
C ILE A 314 -11.48 -0.29 15.27
N PRO A 315 -11.52 -1.53 14.74
CA PRO A 315 -10.75 -2.65 15.28
C PRO A 315 -9.26 -2.35 15.41
N GLY A 316 -8.65 -1.73 14.40
CA GLY A 316 -7.25 -1.31 14.45
C GLY A 316 -6.92 -0.33 15.58
N ALA A 317 -7.83 0.57 15.93
CA ALA A 317 -7.64 1.50 17.05
C ALA A 317 -7.71 0.79 18.41
N ILE A 318 -8.62 -0.19 18.56
CA ILE A 318 -8.70 -1.01 19.77
C ILE A 318 -7.43 -1.85 19.92
N VAL A 319 -6.95 -2.47 18.84
CA VAL A 319 -5.68 -3.22 18.82
C VAL A 319 -4.53 -2.36 19.34
N VAL A 320 -4.38 -1.14 18.81
CA VAL A 320 -3.34 -0.20 19.28
C VAL A 320 -3.48 0.05 20.78
N SER A 321 -4.69 0.30 21.26
CA SER A 321 -4.93 0.57 22.70
C SER A 321 -4.56 -0.62 23.58
N LEU A 322 -4.91 -1.85 23.18
CA LEU A 322 -4.56 -3.08 23.90
C LEU A 322 -3.04 -3.30 23.95
N LEU A 323 -2.36 -3.07 22.83
CA LEU A 323 -0.91 -3.24 22.72
C LEU A 323 -0.14 -2.13 23.47
N GLU A 324 -0.60 -0.87 23.40
CA GLU A 324 -0.01 0.24 24.16
C GLU A 324 -0.21 0.07 25.68
N ALA A 325 -1.38 -0.42 26.11
CA ALA A 325 -1.67 -0.75 27.50
C ALA A 325 -0.96 -2.02 27.97
N GLN A 326 -0.23 -2.73 27.11
CA GLN A 326 0.49 -3.97 27.41
C GLN A 326 -0.42 -5.06 28.00
N ILE A 327 -1.69 -5.13 27.57
CA ILE A 327 -2.65 -6.13 28.02
C ILE A 327 -2.17 -7.55 27.63
N ALA A 328 -1.66 -7.68 26.41
CA ALA A 328 -1.03 -8.91 25.92
C ALA A 328 0.00 -8.57 24.83
N PRO A 329 1.04 -9.41 24.60
CA PRO A 329 2.03 -9.16 23.56
C PRO A 329 1.48 -9.33 22.14
N TRP A 330 0.40 -10.09 21.98
CA TRP A 330 -0.25 -10.40 20.72
C TRP A 330 -1.75 -10.15 20.81
N VAL A 331 -2.36 -9.72 19.69
CA VAL A 331 -3.81 -9.55 19.59
C VAL A 331 -4.31 -10.32 18.37
N ILE A 332 -5.35 -11.13 18.56
CA ILE A 332 -6.11 -11.81 17.50
C ILE A 332 -7.35 -10.98 17.23
N VAL A 333 -7.65 -10.69 15.97
CA VAL A 333 -8.89 -10.05 15.54
C VAL A 333 -9.58 -10.96 14.53
N THR A 334 -10.85 -11.28 14.76
CA THR A 334 -11.58 -12.17 13.86
C THR A 334 -13.05 -11.78 13.70
N ASN A 335 -13.56 -11.94 12.47
CA ASN A 335 -14.99 -11.88 12.14
C ASN A 335 -15.53 -13.28 11.77
N GLY A 336 -14.82 -14.34 12.22
CA GLY A 336 -15.11 -15.75 11.92
C GLY A 336 -14.50 -16.24 10.62
N LYS A 337 -14.60 -15.47 9.56
CA LYS A 337 -13.99 -15.74 8.26
C LYS A 337 -12.52 -15.34 8.24
N LEU A 338 -12.21 -14.08 8.53
CA LEU A 338 -10.86 -13.54 8.58
C LEU A 338 -10.28 -13.66 9.98
N TRP A 339 -9.05 -14.13 10.06
CA TRP A 339 -8.26 -14.24 11.29
C TRP A 339 -7.00 -13.42 11.14
N ARG A 340 -6.88 -12.35 11.93
CA ARG A 340 -5.74 -11.43 11.94
C ARG A 340 -4.93 -11.56 13.20
N LEU A 341 -3.61 -11.42 13.06
CA LEU A 341 -2.65 -11.45 14.16
C LEU A 341 -1.84 -10.15 14.17
N TYR A 342 -1.80 -9.48 15.31
CA TYR A 342 -1.07 -8.24 15.55
C TYR A 342 -0.06 -8.40 16.67
N SER A 343 1.06 -7.67 16.61
CA SER A 343 2.15 -7.73 17.58
C SER A 343 2.45 -6.39 18.24
N ALA A 344 2.75 -6.41 19.54
CA ALA A 344 3.20 -5.24 20.29
C ALA A 344 4.54 -4.66 19.77
N THR A 345 5.36 -5.49 19.11
CA THR A 345 6.66 -5.11 18.59
C THR A 345 6.65 -4.68 17.12
N ALA A 346 5.49 -4.77 16.45
CA ALA A 346 5.33 -4.26 15.09
C ALA A 346 5.61 -2.75 15.01
N SER A 347 6.20 -2.30 13.90
CA SER A 347 6.49 -0.88 13.67
C SER A 347 5.21 -0.06 13.60
N ASN A 348 4.20 -0.54 12.89
CA ASN A 348 2.86 0.03 12.88
C ASN A 348 1.87 -0.97 13.48
N LYS A 349 1.40 -0.69 14.70
CA LYS A 349 0.53 -1.61 15.45
C LYS A 349 -0.88 -1.75 14.87
N ALA A 350 -1.33 -0.76 14.10
CA ALA A 350 -2.68 -0.77 13.52
C ALA A 350 -2.76 -1.47 12.16
N THR A 351 -1.70 -1.39 11.36
CA THR A 351 -1.73 -1.80 9.96
C THR A 351 -0.83 -2.98 9.62
N ASN A 352 0.15 -3.30 10.49
CA ASN A 352 1.01 -4.45 10.28
C ASN A 352 0.40 -5.68 10.95
N TYR A 353 -0.16 -6.56 10.12
CA TYR A 353 -0.80 -7.79 10.59
C TYR A 353 -0.56 -8.95 9.63
N TYR A 354 -0.76 -10.15 10.14
CA TYR A 354 -0.85 -11.37 9.37
C TYR A 354 -2.31 -11.86 9.37
N GLU A 355 -2.85 -12.23 8.22
CA GLU A 355 -4.26 -12.60 8.07
C GLU A 355 -4.41 -13.91 7.30
N VAL A 356 -5.35 -14.73 7.72
CA VAL A 356 -5.81 -15.91 6.97
C VAL A 356 -7.32 -15.83 6.80
N ASP A 357 -7.78 -16.04 5.56
CA ASP A 357 -9.17 -16.32 5.28
C ASP A 357 -9.41 -17.81 5.51
N LEU A 358 -10.08 -18.13 6.63
CA LEU A 358 -10.28 -19.52 7.03
C LEU A 358 -11.29 -20.25 6.14
N GLU A 359 -12.29 -19.54 5.60
CA GLU A 359 -13.23 -20.10 4.62
C GLU A 359 -12.47 -20.48 3.34
N GLU A 360 -11.57 -19.62 2.88
CA GLU A 360 -10.70 -19.88 1.75
C GLU A 360 -9.75 -21.03 2.00
N ALA A 361 -9.12 -21.07 3.18
CA ALA A 361 -8.19 -22.13 3.54
C ALA A 361 -8.86 -23.50 3.52
N ILE A 362 -10.11 -23.58 3.98
CA ILE A 362 -10.89 -24.84 3.99
C ILE A 362 -11.32 -25.24 2.57
N ALA A 363 -11.62 -24.27 1.71
CA ALA A 363 -12.04 -24.56 0.34
C ALA A 363 -10.89 -24.67 -0.68
N ALA A 364 -9.64 -24.49 -0.23
CA ALA A 364 -8.47 -24.54 -1.11
C ALA A 364 -8.27 -25.96 -1.69
N SER A 365 -7.75 -26.05 -2.90
CA SER A 365 -7.38 -27.34 -3.55
C SER A 365 -6.29 -28.06 -2.75
N ASP A 366 -5.35 -27.34 -2.15
CA ASP A 366 -4.38 -27.83 -1.17
C ASP A 366 -4.76 -27.36 0.24
N GLN A 367 -5.82 -27.93 0.77
CA GLN A 367 -6.34 -27.62 2.11
C GLN A 367 -5.30 -27.83 3.20
N ILE A 368 -4.43 -28.83 3.05
CA ILE A 368 -3.42 -29.16 4.06
C ILE A 368 -2.45 -28.00 4.21
N THR A 369 -1.89 -27.51 3.13
CA THR A 369 -0.98 -26.37 3.15
C THR A 369 -1.68 -25.09 3.61
N ALA A 370 -2.89 -24.83 3.12
CA ALA A 370 -3.67 -23.67 3.52
C ALA A 370 -3.98 -23.65 5.03
N LEU A 371 -4.41 -24.77 5.58
CA LEU A 371 -4.70 -24.90 7.01
C LEU A 371 -3.46 -24.84 7.89
N LYS A 372 -2.28 -25.23 7.39
CA LYS A 372 -1.02 -25.07 8.12
C LYS A 372 -0.70 -23.62 8.41
N TYR A 373 -0.92 -22.70 7.46
CA TYR A 373 -0.73 -21.27 7.65
C TYR A 373 -1.65 -20.71 8.74
N TRP A 374 -2.88 -21.19 8.85
CA TRP A 374 -3.76 -20.80 9.95
C TRP A 374 -3.35 -21.47 11.26
N TRP A 375 -3.23 -22.82 11.26
CA TRP A 375 -2.96 -23.59 12.46
C TRP A 375 -1.66 -23.20 13.16
N LEU A 376 -0.55 -23.11 12.41
CA LEU A 376 0.76 -22.79 12.97
C LEU A 376 0.82 -21.38 13.59
N MET A 377 0.03 -20.43 13.09
CA MET A 377 0.05 -19.06 13.56
C MET A 377 -0.93 -18.78 14.70
N PHE A 378 -2.05 -19.51 14.77
CA PHE A 378 -3.12 -19.20 15.73
C PHE A 378 -3.26 -20.20 16.86
N ARG A 379 -2.58 -21.34 16.82
CA ARG A 379 -2.55 -22.28 17.94
C ARG A 379 -1.79 -21.72 19.15
N ARG A 380 -2.16 -22.11 20.35
CA ARG A 380 -1.53 -21.66 21.61
C ARG A 380 0.00 -21.75 21.61
N GLN A 381 0.57 -22.88 21.09
CA GLN A 381 2.01 -23.08 21.05
C GLN A 381 2.74 -21.99 20.27
N ALA A 382 2.07 -21.33 19.32
CA ALA A 382 2.64 -20.23 18.57
C ALA A 382 3.00 -19.05 19.48
N PHE A 383 2.18 -18.77 20.47
CA PHE A 383 2.31 -17.63 21.39
C PHE A 383 3.30 -17.87 22.54
N THR A 384 3.92 -19.04 22.60
CA THR A 384 4.92 -19.38 23.62
C THR A 384 6.35 -19.37 23.08
N GLY A 385 6.65 -18.49 22.14
CA GLY A 385 7.98 -18.22 21.60
C GLY A 385 8.15 -18.45 20.09
N PHE A 386 7.28 -19.23 19.45
CA PHE A 386 7.37 -19.49 18.01
C PHE A 386 7.13 -18.21 17.20
N LEU A 387 6.07 -17.45 17.47
CA LEU A 387 5.78 -16.19 16.81
C LEU A 387 6.85 -15.13 17.03
N ASP A 388 7.38 -15.03 18.25
CA ASP A 388 8.47 -14.10 18.57
C ASP A 388 9.75 -14.45 17.81
N THR A 389 10.06 -15.75 17.72
CA THR A 389 11.19 -16.26 16.93
C THR A 389 11.00 -16.00 15.43
N LEU A 390 9.79 -16.26 14.92
CA LEU A 390 9.43 -16.03 13.53
C LEU A 390 9.56 -14.55 13.17
N LEU A 391 9.06 -13.66 14.03
CA LEU A 391 9.12 -12.22 13.83
C LEU A 391 10.56 -11.72 13.85
N LYS A 392 11.37 -12.18 14.82
CA LYS A 392 12.79 -11.85 14.89
C LYS A 392 13.55 -12.30 13.65
N ASN A 393 13.41 -13.55 13.25
CA ASN A 393 14.10 -14.11 12.09
C ASN A 393 13.67 -13.45 10.79
N SER A 394 12.39 -13.10 10.68
CA SER A 394 11.86 -12.36 9.55
C SER A 394 12.46 -10.95 9.45
N ALA A 395 12.59 -10.26 10.60
CA ALA A 395 13.22 -8.94 10.65
C ALA A 395 14.73 -8.99 10.37
N GLU A 396 15.43 -10.03 10.85
CA GLU A 396 16.85 -10.27 10.54
C GLU A 396 17.06 -10.51 9.05
N TYR A 397 16.21 -11.34 8.43
CA TYR A 397 16.25 -11.56 6.97
C TYR A 397 16.02 -10.26 6.18
N ALA A 398 15.02 -9.47 6.56
CA ALA A 398 14.74 -8.18 5.91
C ALA A 398 15.93 -7.22 6.03
N LYS A 399 16.58 -7.19 7.20
CA LYS A 399 17.80 -6.40 7.41
C LYS A 399 18.97 -6.88 6.52
N GLU A 400 19.25 -8.18 6.50
CA GLU A 400 20.28 -8.74 5.65
C GLU A 400 20.04 -8.48 4.16
N LEU A 401 18.78 -8.59 3.72
CA LEU A 401 18.37 -8.25 2.36
C LEU A 401 18.62 -6.76 2.06
N GLY A 402 18.27 -5.87 3.00
CA GLY A 402 18.56 -4.45 2.89
C GLY A 402 20.07 -4.16 2.78
N ASP A 403 20.90 -4.80 3.59
CA ASP A 403 22.35 -4.64 3.55
C ASP A 403 22.92 -5.14 2.21
N ARG A 404 22.47 -6.30 1.71
CA ARG A 404 22.90 -6.82 0.38
C ARG A 404 22.45 -5.91 -0.77
N LEU A 405 21.24 -5.39 -0.70
CA LEU A 405 20.73 -4.47 -1.71
C LEU A 405 21.49 -3.15 -1.69
N LYS A 406 21.79 -2.64 -0.50
CA LYS A 406 22.64 -1.46 -0.30
C LYS A 406 23.98 -1.64 -1.02
N ASP A 407 24.71 -2.70 -0.74
CA ASP A 407 26.02 -2.95 -1.37
C ASP A 407 25.92 -3.01 -2.90
N ARG A 408 24.87 -3.67 -3.44
CA ARG A 408 24.62 -3.74 -4.89
C ARG A 408 24.26 -2.39 -5.50
N VAL A 409 23.51 -1.58 -4.79
CA VAL A 409 23.16 -0.23 -5.26
C VAL A 409 24.43 0.58 -5.48
N PHE A 410 25.42 0.48 -4.57
CA PHE A 410 26.70 1.20 -4.72
C PHE A 410 27.60 0.63 -5.80
N THR A 411 27.77 -0.68 -5.81
CA THR A 411 28.79 -1.30 -6.65
C THR A 411 28.33 -1.57 -8.07
N GLU A 412 27.02 -1.75 -8.27
CA GLU A 412 26.52 -2.30 -9.53
C GLU A 412 25.36 -1.50 -10.13
N ILE A 413 24.34 -1.10 -9.33
CA ILE A 413 23.08 -0.54 -9.87
C ILE A 413 23.26 0.92 -10.24
N PHE A 414 23.69 1.74 -9.30
CA PHE A 414 23.86 3.18 -9.52
C PHE A 414 24.88 3.48 -10.64
N PRO A 415 26.08 2.85 -10.64
CA PRO A 415 27.03 3.03 -11.74
C PRO A 415 26.46 2.60 -13.10
N GLN A 416 25.62 1.57 -13.14
CA GLN A 416 24.98 1.08 -14.38
C GLN A 416 24.01 2.11 -14.94
N PHE A 417 23.16 2.73 -14.09
CA PHE A 417 22.24 3.79 -14.52
C PHE A 417 23.01 5.05 -14.94
N ALA A 418 23.96 5.51 -14.14
CA ALA A 418 24.81 6.65 -14.47
C ALA A 418 25.54 6.48 -15.82
N LYS A 419 26.10 5.27 -16.06
CA LYS A 419 26.72 4.90 -17.34
C LYS A 419 25.73 4.99 -18.50
N GLY A 420 24.49 4.59 -18.28
CA GLY A 420 23.43 4.70 -19.30
C GLY A 420 23.11 6.15 -19.64
N PHE A 421 22.94 7.03 -18.65
CA PHE A 421 22.72 8.47 -18.88
C PHE A 421 23.89 9.11 -19.61
N ILE A 422 25.13 8.85 -19.20
CA ILE A 422 26.34 9.36 -19.86
C ILE A 422 26.41 8.85 -21.31
N ALA A 423 26.01 7.60 -21.60
CA ALA A 423 25.96 7.07 -22.94
C ALA A 423 24.96 7.82 -23.83
N ASP A 424 23.78 8.14 -23.33
CA ASP A 424 22.79 8.97 -24.03
C ASP A 424 23.31 10.40 -24.29
N MET A 425 23.91 11.03 -23.26
CA MET A 425 24.48 12.37 -23.37
C MET A 425 25.54 12.43 -24.49
N ARG A 426 26.41 11.44 -24.55
CA ARG A 426 27.50 11.34 -25.53
C ARG A 426 27.01 10.99 -26.95
N ALA A 427 25.90 10.28 -27.05
CA ALA A 427 25.33 9.86 -28.36
C ALA A 427 24.62 11.00 -29.09
N ARG A 428 24.37 12.14 -28.47
CA ARG A 428 23.68 13.28 -29.04
C ARG A 428 24.57 14.03 -30.05
N PRO A 429 23.97 14.69 -31.04
CA PRO A 429 24.71 15.56 -31.97
C PRO A 429 25.50 16.62 -31.23
N ALA A 430 26.70 16.99 -31.72
CA ALA A 430 27.60 17.92 -31.03
C ALA A 430 26.93 19.27 -30.67
N ALA A 431 25.97 19.75 -31.49
CA ALA A 431 25.20 20.97 -31.22
C ALA A 431 24.24 20.86 -30.02
N GLN A 432 23.95 19.65 -29.55
CA GLN A 432 23.06 19.35 -28.41
C GLN A 432 23.81 18.76 -27.20
N GLN A 433 25.14 18.65 -27.28
CA GLN A 433 25.93 18.14 -26.17
C GLN A 433 26.18 19.27 -25.17
N SER A 434 25.71 19.09 -23.95
CA SER A 434 26.12 19.88 -22.80
C SER A 434 27.46 19.37 -22.26
N PRO A 435 28.31 20.21 -21.65
CA PRO A 435 29.48 19.74 -20.92
C PRO A 435 29.06 18.66 -19.91
N LEU A 436 29.83 17.56 -19.83
CA LEU A 436 29.55 16.47 -18.92
C LEU A 436 29.85 16.91 -17.49
N ASP A 437 28.82 17.21 -16.73
CA ASP A 437 28.88 17.48 -15.30
C ASP A 437 28.47 16.24 -14.51
N LEU A 438 29.41 15.65 -13.78
CA LEU A 438 29.20 14.44 -13.02
C LEU A 438 28.34 14.66 -11.77
N GLU A 439 28.27 15.89 -11.23
CA GLU A 439 27.40 16.21 -10.09
C GLU A 439 25.92 16.21 -10.54
N ILE A 440 25.64 16.78 -11.70
CA ILE A 440 24.29 16.75 -12.31
C ILE A 440 23.88 15.31 -12.66
N VAL A 441 24.79 14.52 -13.23
CA VAL A 441 24.52 13.09 -13.50
C VAL A 441 24.29 12.33 -12.21
N PHE A 442 25.04 12.60 -11.15
CA PHE A 442 24.86 11.98 -9.84
C PHE A 442 23.49 12.32 -9.27
N SER A 443 23.12 13.61 -9.19
CA SER A 443 21.83 14.07 -8.67
C SER A 443 20.66 13.50 -9.47
N GLY A 444 20.73 13.54 -10.80
CA GLY A 444 19.68 12.97 -11.67
C GLY A 444 19.54 11.44 -11.53
N THR A 445 20.67 10.72 -11.40
CA THR A 445 20.65 9.27 -11.15
C THR A 445 20.06 8.94 -9.79
N MET A 446 20.34 9.76 -8.76
CA MET A 446 19.72 9.62 -7.44
C MET A 446 18.22 9.80 -7.50
N THR A 447 17.74 10.87 -8.13
CA THR A 447 16.31 11.12 -8.31
C THR A 447 15.62 9.97 -9.04
N PHE A 448 16.28 9.43 -10.09
CA PHE A 448 15.78 8.26 -10.81
C PHE A 448 15.65 7.03 -9.89
N LEU A 449 16.68 6.76 -9.10
CA LEU A 449 16.66 5.65 -8.14
C LEU A 449 15.58 5.84 -7.08
N TYR A 450 15.37 7.06 -6.57
CA TYR A 450 14.30 7.36 -5.62
C TYR A 450 12.91 7.06 -6.21
N ARG A 451 12.65 7.47 -7.46
CA ARG A 451 11.40 7.16 -8.16
C ARG A 451 11.20 5.65 -8.31
N LEU A 452 12.24 4.91 -8.72
CA LEU A 452 12.14 3.46 -8.87
C LEU A 452 11.82 2.75 -7.55
N MET A 453 12.53 3.11 -6.48
CA MET A 453 12.32 2.49 -5.17
C MET A 453 10.95 2.83 -4.59
N PHE A 454 10.50 4.08 -4.75
CA PHE A 454 9.16 4.47 -4.37
C PHE A 454 8.11 3.59 -5.06
N VAL A 455 8.21 3.45 -6.39
CA VAL A 455 7.25 2.64 -7.15
C VAL A 455 7.30 1.18 -6.76
N LEU A 456 8.51 0.59 -6.65
CA LEU A 456 8.67 -0.81 -6.24
C LEU A 456 8.06 -1.08 -4.86
N TYR A 457 8.26 -0.17 -3.91
CA TYR A 457 7.69 -0.29 -2.57
C TYR A 457 6.17 -0.05 -2.59
N ALA A 458 5.69 1.01 -3.23
CA ALA A 458 4.28 1.34 -3.30
C ALA A 458 3.46 0.26 -4.02
N GLU A 459 3.97 -0.30 -5.12
CA GLU A 459 3.35 -1.45 -5.78
C GLU A 459 3.34 -2.71 -4.89
N SER A 460 4.41 -2.95 -4.12
CA SER A 460 4.49 -4.13 -3.25
C SER A 460 3.49 -4.09 -2.08
N LEU A 461 3.11 -2.91 -1.64
CA LEU A 461 2.08 -2.68 -0.62
C LEU A 461 0.68 -2.45 -1.21
N ASP A 462 0.54 -2.57 -2.54
CA ASP A 462 -0.70 -2.30 -3.26
C ASP A 462 -1.24 -0.87 -3.02
N LEU A 463 -0.34 0.09 -2.86
CA LEU A 463 -0.68 1.50 -2.73
C LEU A 463 -0.90 2.16 -4.09
N LEU A 464 -0.46 1.53 -5.17
CA LEU A 464 -0.76 1.86 -6.55
C LEU A 464 -1.71 0.81 -7.14
N PRO A 465 -2.56 1.12 -8.14
CA PRO A 465 -3.64 0.24 -8.59
C PRO A 465 -3.16 -0.93 -9.47
N VAL A 466 -2.09 -1.63 -9.04
CA VAL A 466 -1.51 -2.78 -9.76
C VAL A 466 -2.55 -3.88 -10.01
N GLN A 467 -3.53 -3.96 -9.12
CA GLN A 467 -4.51 -5.02 -9.05
C GLN A 467 -5.85 -4.65 -9.69
N GLN A 468 -5.97 -3.39 -10.13
CA GLN A 468 -7.23 -2.89 -10.68
C GLN A 468 -7.28 -3.08 -12.18
N ALA A 469 -8.50 -3.30 -12.65
CA ALA A 469 -8.85 -3.75 -13.98
C ALA A 469 -8.59 -2.79 -15.15
N ARG A 470 -7.96 -1.63 -14.96
CA ARG A 470 -7.97 -0.57 -15.99
C ARG A 470 -6.66 -0.34 -16.73
N GLY A 471 -5.78 -1.32 -16.79
CA GLY A 471 -4.60 -1.21 -17.67
C GLY A 471 -3.32 -0.69 -17.00
N TYR A 472 -3.37 -0.23 -15.72
CA TYR A 472 -2.14 0.13 -14.98
C TYR A 472 -1.13 -1.03 -14.93
N GLN A 473 -1.63 -2.27 -14.88
CA GLN A 473 -0.78 -3.47 -14.89
C GLN A 473 0.19 -3.49 -16.09
N GLU A 474 -0.23 -3.03 -17.25
CA GLU A 474 0.61 -3.01 -18.47
C GLU A 474 1.79 -2.03 -18.33
N LEU A 475 1.59 -0.97 -17.58
CA LEU A 475 2.59 0.07 -17.33
C LEU A 475 3.41 -0.21 -16.05
N SER A 476 2.94 -1.10 -15.17
CA SER A 476 3.49 -1.33 -13.84
C SER A 476 4.96 -1.75 -13.87
N MET A 477 5.69 -1.33 -12.83
CA MET A 477 7.04 -1.80 -12.56
C MET A 477 7.06 -3.31 -12.33
N GLN A 478 5.97 -3.85 -11.76
CA GLN A 478 5.80 -5.27 -11.51
C GLN A 478 5.86 -6.09 -12.81
N ARG A 479 5.16 -5.66 -13.86
CA ARG A 479 5.24 -6.29 -15.18
C ARG A 479 6.63 -6.12 -15.79
N LEU A 480 7.17 -4.91 -15.74
CA LEU A 480 8.47 -4.59 -16.33
C LEU A 480 9.60 -5.45 -15.74
N LYS A 481 9.65 -5.60 -14.40
CA LYS A 481 10.67 -6.44 -13.74
C LYS A 481 10.54 -7.92 -14.12
N ARG A 482 9.30 -8.44 -14.32
CA ARG A 482 9.06 -9.83 -14.75
C ARG A 482 9.51 -10.06 -16.19
N GLU A 483 9.19 -9.14 -17.09
CA GLU A 483 9.63 -9.21 -18.51
C GLU A 483 11.16 -9.23 -18.61
N ILE A 484 11.84 -8.40 -17.81
CA ILE A 484 13.30 -8.36 -17.76
C ILE A 484 13.84 -9.66 -17.16
N ALA A 485 13.27 -10.13 -16.03
CA ALA A 485 13.68 -11.36 -15.37
C ALA A 485 13.54 -12.59 -16.29
N ALA A 486 12.46 -12.68 -17.05
CA ALA A 486 12.24 -13.77 -18.00
C ALA A 486 13.33 -13.84 -19.08
N LYS A 487 13.79 -12.69 -19.59
CA LYS A 487 14.89 -12.60 -20.55
C LYS A 487 16.26 -12.85 -19.90
N GLY A 488 16.44 -12.43 -18.64
CA GLY A 488 17.70 -12.65 -17.91
C GLY A 488 17.93 -14.09 -17.46
N GLY A 489 16.87 -14.86 -17.30
CA GLY A 489 16.92 -16.24 -16.78
C GLY A 489 17.23 -16.25 -15.27
N THR A 490 17.47 -17.44 -14.70
CA THR A 490 17.59 -17.65 -13.25
C THR A 490 19.03 -17.70 -12.74
N LEU A 491 20.03 -17.82 -13.61
CA LEU A 491 21.44 -17.93 -13.21
C LEU A 491 22.10 -16.56 -13.15
N ARG A 492 22.67 -16.23 -12.01
CA ARG A 492 23.30 -14.92 -11.75
C ARG A 492 24.39 -14.56 -12.77
N ASP A 493 25.29 -15.52 -13.04
CA ASP A 493 26.46 -15.28 -13.88
C ASP A 493 26.10 -15.10 -15.38
N GLU A 494 24.96 -15.60 -15.81
CA GLU A 494 24.48 -15.51 -17.18
C GLU A 494 23.53 -14.34 -17.42
N SER A 495 22.83 -13.87 -16.39
CA SER A 495 21.74 -12.89 -16.52
C SER A 495 22.19 -11.61 -17.21
N LYS A 496 23.32 -11.02 -16.80
CA LYS A 496 23.86 -9.80 -17.40
C LYS A 496 24.11 -9.98 -18.91
N GLY A 497 24.82 -11.07 -19.29
CA GLY A 497 25.11 -11.33 -20.71
C GLY A 497 23.87 -11.57 -21.57
N LYS A 498 22.86 -12.28 -21.02
CA LYS A 498 21.58 -12.50 -21.70
C LYS A 498 20.82 -11.19 -21.90
N LEU A 499 20.77 -10.32 -20.90
CA LEU A 499 20.13 -9.01 -20.99
C LEU A 499 20.87 -8.07 -21.94
N GLU A 500 22.19 -8.02 -21.91
CA GLU A 500 22.98 -7.21 -22.83
C GLU A 500 22.81 -7.66 -24.29
N ALA A 501 22.55 -8.95 -24.53
CA ALA A 501 22.24 -9.48 -25.86
C ALA A 501 20.79 -9.21 -26.29
N ALA A 502 19.84 -9.27 -25.34
CA ALA A 502 18.41 -9.12 -25.60
C ALA A 502 17.94 -7.67 -25.79
N TYR A 503 18.71 -6.68 -25.31
CA TYR A 503 18.32 -5.29 -25.33
C TYR A 503 19.31 -4.39 -26.08
N SER A 504 18.77 -3.40 -26.80
CA SER A 504 19.54 -2.47 -27.62
C SER A 504 20.31 -1.45 -26.77
N ALA A 505 21.53 -1.14 -27.19
CA ALA A 505 22.32 -0.04 -26.60
C ALA A 505 21.88 1.36 -27.07
N LYS A 506 20.94 1.45 -28.02
CA LYS A 506 20.46 2.71 -28.63
C LYS A 506 18.99 2.96 -28.35
N SER A 507 18.14 1.90 -28.27
CA SER A 507 16.72 2.04 -27.94
C SER A 507 16.56 2.50 -26.51
N THR A 508 15.53 3.31 -26.23
CA THR A 508 15.13 3.82 -24.92
C THR A 508 13.65 3.52 -24.63
N GLU A 509 13.11 2.44 -25.19
CA GLU A 509 11.71 2.05 -25.01
C GLU A 509 11.36 1.76 -23.56
N LEU A 510 12.22 1.01 -22.84
CA LEU A 510 12.02 0.73 -21.43
C LEU A 510 11.99 2.03 -20.59
N TYR A 511 12.88 2.97 -20.93
CA TYR A 511 12.90 4.27 -20.26
C TYR A 511 11.65 5.10 -20.59
N GLY A 512 11.15 5.01 -21.82
CA GLY A 512 9.89 5.61 -22.24
C GLY A 512 8.71 5.13 -21.40
N ARG A 513 8.61 3.81 -21.18
CA ARG A 513 7.58 3.20 -20.30
C ARG A 513 7.67 3.72 -18.86
N LEU A 514 8.88 3.84 -18.32
CA LEU A 514 9.07 4.41 -16.98
C LEU A 514 8.70 5.88 -16.89
N ARG A 515 9.01 6.68 -17.92
CA ARG A 515 8.60 8.09 -17.99
C ARG A 515 7.08 8.23 -18.00
N GLU A 516 6.40 7.38 -18.76
CA GLU A 516 4.95 7.32 -18.80
C GLU A 516 4.38 6.93 -17.42
N LEU A 517 4.95 5.91 -16.78
CA LEU A 517 4.58 5.51 -15.42
C LEU A 517 4.73 6.67 -14.41
N PHE A 518 5.86 7.38 -14.46
CA PHE A 518 6.10 8.53 -13.57
C PHE A 518 5.14 9.67 -13.83
N ALA A 519 4.81 9.94 -15.10
CA ALA A 519 3.84 10.97 -15.48
C ALA A 519 2.42 10.60 -15.00
N VAL A 520 2.04 9.33 -15.10
CA VAL A 520 0.75 8.83 -14.61
C VAL A 520 0.65 8.92 -13.08
N ILE A 521 1.73 8.66 -12.35
CA ILE A 521 1.74 8.84 -10.89
C ILE A 521 1.63 10.32 -10.51
N ASP A 522 2.32 11.21 -11.22
CA ASP A 522 2.32 12.65 -10.97
C ASP A 522 0.96 13.29 -11.26
N GLN A 523 0.41 13.02 -12.45
CA GLN A 523 -0.75 13.72 -13.01
C GLN A 523 -2.07 12.97 -12.82
N GLY A 524 -2.01 11.67 -12.50
CA GLY A 524 -3.17 10.79 -12.49
C GLY A 524 -3.60 10.36 -13.90
N SER A 525 -4.52 9.40 -13.96
CA SER A 525 -5.16 8.93 -15.19
C SER A 525 -6.48 8.26 -14.87
N ASP A 526 -7.58 8.78 -15.40
CA ASP A 526 -8.90 8.16 -15.24
C ASP A 526 -9.00 6.84 -16.05
N GLU A 527 -8.32 6.75 -17.19
CA GLU A 527 -8.26 5.52 -17.98
C GLU A 527 -7.58 4.36 -17.25
N LEU A 528 -6.50 4.66 -16.50
CA LEU A 528 -5.73 3.67 -15.75
C LEU A 528 -6.20 3.54 -14.30
N ASN A 529 -7.24 4.27 -13.92
CA ASN A 529 -7.73 4.34 -12.54
C ASN A 529 -6.67 4.80 -11.52
N MET A 530 -5.79 5.70 -11.94
CA MET A 530 -4.72 6.24 -11.13
C MET A 530 -5.08 7.62 -10.60
N PRO A 531 -5.14 7.82 -9.29
CA PRO A 531 -5.29 9.15 -8.71
C PRO A 531 -4.04 10.00 -8.90
N THR A 532 -4.20 11.32 -8.88
CA THR A 532 -3.08 12.27 -8.92
C THR A 532 -2.38 12.31 -7.57
N TYR A 533 -1.09 11.94 -7.53
CA TYR A 533 -0.31 12.01 -6.29
C TYR A 533 0.52 13.29 -6.13
N ASN A 534 0.90 13.96 -7.19
CA ASN A 534 1.49 15.34 -7.26
C ASN A 534 2.32 15.75 -6.02
N GLY A 535 3.35 15.00 -5.65
CA GLY A 535 4.15 15.24 -4.44
C GLY A 535 5.55 15.81 -4.68
N GLY A 536 5.84 16.30 -5.88
CA GLY A 536 7.16 16.85 -6.24
C GLY A 536 8.18 15.78 -6.66
N LEU A 537 8.17 14.56 -6.08
CA LEU A 537 9.11 13.50 -6.45
C LEU A 537 9.04 13.12 -7.93
N PHE A 538 7.84 13.04 -8.50
CA PHE A 538 7.61 12.66 -9.91
C PHE A 538 7.49 13.86 -10.84
N SER A 539 7.52 15.08 -10.33
CA SER A 539 7.45 16.30 -11.13
C SER A 539 8.52 16.34 -12.21
N PRO A 540 8.19 16.72 -13.45
CA PRO A 540 9.17 16.97 -14.50
C PRO A 540 10.00 18.24 -14.27
N HIS A 541 9.60 19.08 -13.29
CA HIS A 541 10.25 20.35 -12.95
C HIS A 541 11.25 20.18 -11.81
N GLY A 542 12.17 21.13 -11.66
CA GLY A 542 13.27 21.07 -10.70
C GLY A 542 14.47 20.27 -11.25
N GLU A 543 15.64 20.42 -10.63
CA GLU A 543 16.91 19.91 -11.18
C GLU A 543 16.86 18.41 -11.56
N GLY A 544 16.38 17.56 -10.66
CA GLY A 544 16.29 16.12 -10.93
C GLY A 544 15.24 15.78 -11.97
N GLY A 545 14.07 16.45 -11.95
CA GLY A 545 12.99 16.24 -12.89
C GLY A 545 13.38 16.66 -14.32
N GLU A 546 13.98 17.81 -14.47
CA GLU A 546 14.47 18.32 -15.76
C GLU A 546 15.55 17.39 -16.35
N PHE A 547 16.48 16.89 -15.51
CA PHE A 547 17.47 15.93 -15.96
C PHE A 547 16.81 14.67 -16.53
N LEU A 548 15.85 14.08 -15.82
CA LEU A 548 15.16 12.86 -16.25
C LEU A 548 14.22 13.06 -17.46
N THR A 549 13.79 14.30 -17.68
CA THR A 549 13.04 14.68 -18.88
C THR A 549 13.96 14.82 -20.08
N ASN A 550 15.13 15.41 -19.87
CA ASN A 550 16.08 15.70 -20.94
C ASN A 550 16.92 14.49 -21.36
N TYR A 551 17.25 13.58 -20.46
CA TYR A 551 18.15 12.44 -20.73
C TYR A 551 17.45 11.12 -20.47
N ALA A 552 17.90 10.06 -21.16
CA ALA A 552 17.34 8.72 -21.09
C ALA A 552 18.43 7.66 -20.82
N ILE A 553 18.03 6.51 -20.31
CA ILE A 553 18.93 5.36 -20.20
C ILE A 553 18.61 4.38 -21.33
N PRO A 554 19.57 4.04 -22.20
CA PRO A 554 19.35 3.02 -23.22
C PRO A 554 18.99 1.65 -22.60
N ASP A 555 18.12 0.90 -23.29
CA ASP A 555 17.47 -0.32 -22.76
C ASP A 555 18.45 -1.35 -22.22
N ARG A 556 19.61 -1.51 -22.86
CA ARG A 556 20.64 -2.42 -22.41
C ARG A 556 21.15 -2.09 -21.00
N PHE A 557 21.36 -0.82 -20.71
CA PHE A 557 21.85 -0.39 -19.38
C PHE A 557 20.70 -0.44 -18.37
N LEU A 558 19.53 -0.02 -18.78
CA LEU A 558 18.36 0.01 -17.93
C LEU A 558 17.90 -1.39 -17.50
N ALA A 559 17.84 -2.34 -18.43
CA ALA A 559 17.43 -3.72 -18.14
C ALA A 559 18.40 -4.39 -17.14
N VAL A 560 19.70 -4.22 -17.32
CA VAL A 560 20.70 -4.78 -16.39
C VAL A 560 20.60 -4.13 -14.99
N GLY A 561 20.43 -2.82 -14.91
CA GLY A 561 20.29 -2.12 -13.64
C GLY A 561 19.00 -2.49 -12.91
N LEU A 562 17.87 -2.55 -13.63
CA LEU A 562 16.58 -2.98 -13.08
C LEU A 562 16.58 -4.44 -12.62
N ASP A 563 17.21 -5.32 -13.37
CA ASP A 563 17.34 -6.73 -12.98
C ASP A 563 18.07 -6.89 -11.64
N LYS A 564 19.17 -6.17 -11.49
CA LYS A 564 19.95 -6.15 -10.25
C LYS A 564 19.22 -5.47 -9.08
N LEU A 565 18.35 -4.50 -9.37
CA LEU A 565 17.52 -3.86 -8.37
C LEU A 565 16.38 -4.75 -7.94
N ALA A 566 15.76 -5.48 -8.88
CA ALA A 566 14.53 -6.23 -8.66
C ALA A 566 14.74 -7.68 -8.17
N ARG A 567 15.94 -8.27 -8.35
CA ARG A 567 16.19 -9.68 -8.01
C ARG A 567 17.38 -9.84 -7.07
N ASP A 568 17.31 -10.85 -6.19
CA ASP A 568 18.42 -11.28 -5.32
C ASP A 568 18.66 -12.79 -5.49
N LEU A 569 19.79 -13.24 -5.01
CA LEU A 569 20.18 -14.64 -5.04
C LEU A 569 19.49 -15.38 -3.87
N ASP A 570 18.70 -16.37 -4.17
CA ASP A 570 18.15 -17.26 -3.16
C ASP A 570 19.26 -18.14 -2.57
N ASP A 571 19.43 -18.11 -1.26
CA ASP A 571 20.55 -18.81 -0.58
C ASP A 571 20.52 -20.33 -0.76
N ARG A 572 19.33 -20.89 -0.93
CA ARG A 572 19.08 -22.34 -1.04
C ARG A 572 19.23 -22.83 -2.48
N THR A 573 18.52 -22.22 -3.40
CA THR A 573 18.46 -22.65 -4.80
C THR A 573 19.60 -22.07 -5.64
N LYS A 574 20.26 -21.02 -5.13
CA LYS A 574 21.24 -20.22 -5.85
C LYS A 574 20.70 -19.64 -7.16
N ALA A 575 19.41 -19.57 -7.29
CA ALA A 575 18.72 -18.93 -8.38
C ALA A 575 18.41 -17.46 -8.06
N LEU A 576 18.30 -16.62 -9.08
CA LEU A 576 17.82 -15.26 -8.96
C LEU A 576 16.29 -15.28 -8.76
N VAL A 577 15.85 -14.70 -7.66
CA VAL A 577 14.43 -14.53 -7.29
C VAL A 577 14.12 -13.05 -7.14
N LEU A 578 12.87 -12.69 -7.37
CA LEU A 578 12.44 -11.31 -7.19
C LEU A 578 12.54 -10.90 -5.70
N ILE A 579 12.90 -9.65 -5.43
CA ILE A 579 13.02 -9.10 -4.09
C ILE A 579 11.62 -8.78 -3.53
N ASP A 580 11.41 -9.18 -2.29
CA ASP A 580 10.25 -8.78 -1.49
C ASP A 580 10.46 -7.37 -0.90
N PHE A 581 10.06 -6.34 -1.67
CA PHE A 581 10.17 -4.94 -1.24
C PHE A 581 9.24 -4.60 -0.08
N LYS A 582 8.17 -5.34 0.13
CA LYS A 582 7.22 -5.14 1.21
C LYS A 582 7.84 -5.44 2.57
N SER A 583 8.73 -6.43 2.63
CA SER A 583 9.46 -6.75 3.87
C SER A 583 10.59 -5.76 4.17
N LEU A 584 11.06 -5.01 3.17
CA LEU A 584 11.99 -3.90 3.38
C LEU A 584 11.21 -2.72 3.96
N GLY A 585 11.32 -2.48 5.26
CA GLY A 585 10.71 -1.29 5.87
C GLY A 585 11.28 0.02 5.30
N VAL A 586 10.54 1.10 5.44
CA VAL A 586 10.95 2.44 4.99
C VAL A 586 12.34 2.82 5.54
N ARG A 587 12.66 2.37 6.75
CA ARG A 587 13.96 2.61 7.39
C ARG A 587 15.12 1.91 6.69
N GLN A 588 14.92 0.66 6.23
CA GLN A 588 15.94 -0.06 5.45
C GLN A 588 16.16 0.62 4.10
N LEU A 589 15.09 1.07 3.44
CA LEU A 589 15.17 1.86 2.22
C LEU A 589 15.96 3.16 2.47
N GLY A 590 15.67 3.89 3.55
CA GLY A 590 16.42 5.09 3.95
C GLY A 590 17.92 4.81 4.13
N SER A 591 18.29 3.71 4.78
CA SER A 591 19.70 3.34 5.01
C SER A 591 20.49 3.01 3.73
N ILE A 592 19.80 2.49 2.69
CA ILE A 592 20.41 2.25 1.38
C ILE A 592 20.88 3.58 0.78
N TYR A 593 20.02 4.58 0.82
CA TYR A 593 20.31 5.88 0.22
C TYR A 593 21.30 6.73 1.01
N GLU A 594 21.21 6.71 2.35
CA GLU A 594 22.11 7.46 3.21
C GLU A 594 23.58 7.12 2.92
N GLY A 595 23.83 5.84 2.63
CA GLY A 595 25.13 5.42 2.18
C GLY A 595 25.59 6.07 0.88
N LEU A 596 24.69 6.38 -0.09
CA LEU A 596 25.06 7.04 -1.35
C LEU A 596 25.53 8.48 -1.13
N LEU A 597 25.08 9.15 -0.09
CA LEU A 597 25.47 10.52 0.24
C LEU A 597 26.96 10.67 0.56
N GLU A 598 27.65 9.57 0.81
CA GLU A 598 29.11 9.53 1.07
C GLU A 598 29.97 9.41 -0.20
N PHE A 599 29.35 9.24 -1.38
CA PHE A 599 30.06 8.93 -2.60
C PHE A 599 30.00 10.05 -3.63
N LYS A 600 31.04 10.12 -4.45
CA LYS A 600 31.12 10.96 -5.66
C LYS A 600 31.25 10.08 -6.89
N LEU A 601 30.54 10.49 -7.96
CA LEU A 601 30.63 9.84 -9.25
C LEU A 601 31.93 10.25 -9.95
N LYS A 602 32.67 9.27 -10.42
CA LYS A 602 33.89 9.48 -11.18
C LYS A 602 33.97 8.61 -12.44
N ILE A 603 34.78 9.03 -13.38
CA ILE A 603 35.15 8.25 -14.56
C ILE A 603 36.61 7.84 -14.43
N ALA A 604 36.91 6.54 -14.61
CA ALA A 604 38.23 6.02 -14.51
C ALA A 604 39.14 6.57 -15.64
N SER A 605 40.17 7.32 -15.30
CA SER A 605 41.15 7.84 -16.26
C SER A 605 42.11 6.73 -16.77
N GLU A 606 42.23 5.67 -16.01
CA GLU A 606 43.04 4.48 -16.30
C GLU A 606 42.31 3.23 -15.77
N LYS A 607 42.79 2.05 -16.08
CA LYS A 607 42.30 0.80 -15.52
C LYS A 607 42.56 0.74 -14.01
N LEU A 608 41.51 0.59 -13.20
CA LEU A 608 41.59 0.57 -11.75
C LEU A 608 41.28 -0.83 -11.20
N ALA A 609 41.96 -1.18 -10.11
CA ALA A 609 41.70 -2.35 -9.30
C ALA A 609 40.96 -1.92 -8.03
N VAL A 610 39.91 -2.64 -7.67
CA VAL A 610 39.21 -2.49 -6.38
C VAL A 610 39.87 -3.44 -5.38
N ILE A 611 40.27 -2.91 -4.25
CA ILE A 611 40.84 -3.68 -3.13
C ILE A 611 40.08 -3.32 -1.84
N LYS A 612 40.14 -4.20 -0.84
CA LYS A 612 39.55 -3.96 0.47
C LYS A 612 40.64 -3.58 1.48
N GLU A 613 40.68 -2.32 1.90
CA GLU A 613 41.55 -1.85 2.97
C GLU A 613 40.74 -1.46 4.21
N LYS A 614 41.04 -2.06 5.36
CA LYS A 614 40.33 -1.80 6.63
C LYS A 614 38.80 -1.90 6.51
N GLY A 615 38.33 -2.89 5.72
CA GLY A 615 36.89 -3.12 5.51
C GLY A 615 36.22 -2.22 4.46
N LYS A 616 36.95 -1.32 3.80
CA LYS A 616 36.47 -0.41 2.77
C LYS A 616 37.06 -0.70 1.42
N GLU A 617 36.27 -0.48 0.36
CA GLU A 617 36.76 -0.56 -1.01
C GLU A 617 37.56 0.69 -1.35
N VAL A 618 38.76 0.46 -1.92
CA VAL A 618 39.71 1.48 -2.34
C VAL A 618 40.08 1.21 -3.79
N TYR A 619 40.12 2.24 -4.59
CA TYR A 619 40.49 2.17 -6.01
C TYR A 619 41.97 2.52 -6.17
N GLN A 620 42.73 1.64 -6.81
CA GLN A 620 44.14 1.86 -7.12
C GLN A 620 44.43 1.48 -8.57
N PRO A 621 45.48 2.03 -9.20
CA PRO A 621 45.91 1.62 -10.53
C PRO A 621 46.09 0.09 -10.60
N PHE A 622 45.49 -0.53 -11.62
CA PHE A 622 45.47 -1.99 -11.78
C PHE A 622 46.89 -2.59 -11.77
N ALA A 623 47.87 -1.85 -12.30
CA ALA A 623 49.26 -2.27 -12.33
C ALA A 623 49.85 -2.51 -10.92
N ASN A 624 49.30 -1.90 -9.87
CA ASN A 624 49.82 -2.00 -8.50
C ASN A 624 49.19 -3.14 -7.67
N VAL A 625 48.25 -3.90 -8.25
CA VAL A 625 47.43 -4.88 -7.51
C VAL A 625 47.52 -6.26 -8.13
N LYS A 626 47.97 -7.27 -7.37
CA LYS A 626 48.12 -8.66 -7.85
C LYS A 626 46.79 -9.45 -7.87
N LYS A 627 45.87 -9.16 -6.96
CA LYS A 627 44.56 -9.86 -6.84
C LYS A 627 43.47 -8.84 -6.53
N PRO A 628 42.91 -8.18 -7.53
CA PRO A 628 41.81 -7.27 -7.32
C PRO A 628 40.50 -8.02 -6.98
N LEU A 629 39.61 -7.41 -6.17
CA LEU A 629 38.26 -7.88 -5.92
C LEU A 629 37.36 -7.63 -7.15
N ALA A 630 37.56 -6.49 -7.78
CA ALA A 630 36.89 -6.10 -9.02
C ALA A 630 37.83 -5.19 -9.84
N VAL A 631 37.47 -4.99 -11.11
CA VAL A 631 38.25 -4.15 -12.04
C VAL A 631 37.31 -3.12 -12.64
N VAL A 632 37.74 -1.85 -12.66
CA VAL A 632 37.07 -0.76 -13.38
C VAL A 632 37.91 -0.44 -14.59
N GLU A 633 37.32 -0.60 -15.79
CA GLU A 633 38.06 -0.32 -17.03
C GLU A 633 38.20 1.19 -17.26
N LYS A 634 39.23 1.59 -18.04
CA LYS A 634 39.39 3.00 -18.40
C LYS A 634 38.14 3.53 -19.11
N GLY A 635 37.65 4.67 -18.65
CA GLY A 635 36.43 5.31 -19.15
C GLY A 635 35.14 4.81 -18.50
N ASP A 636 35.19 3.81 -17.65
CA ASP A 636 34.07 3.32 -16.88
C ASP A 636 33.77 4.25 -15.70
N VAL A 637 32.51 4.24 -15.31
CA VAL A 637 31.97 5.03 -14.19
C VAL A 637 32.08 4.23 -12.90
N TYR A 638 32.47 4.88 -11.83
CA TYR A 638 32.53 4.29 -10.49
C TYR A 638 32.21 5.31 -9.41
N LEU A 639 31.88 4.83 -8.23
CA LEU A 639 31.60 5.64 -7.04
C LEU A 639 32.79 5.62 -6.11
N GLU A 640 33.36 6.77 -5.82
CA GLU A 640 34.47 6.91 -4.86
C GLU A 640 33.96 7.48 -3.54
N ASN A 641 34.33 6.81 -2.42
CA ASN A 641 33.95 7.29 -1.10
C ASN A 641 34.77 8.54 -0.74
N ASP A 642 34.13 9.67 -0.52
CA ASP A 642 34.75 10.90 -0.05
C ASP A 642 34.69 10.97 1.48
N LYS A 643 35.77 10.55 2.12
CA LYS A 643 35.89 10.59 3.58
C LYS A 643 35.76 11.99 4.19
N ARG A 644 35.88 13.05 3.39
CA ARG A 644 35.72 14.44 3.86
C ARG A 644 34.27 14.83 4.00
N GLU A 645 33.40 14.35 3.12
CA GLU A 645 31.97 14.65 3.17
C GLU A 645 31.29 14.04 4.39
N ARG A 646 31.58 12.79 4.73
CA ARG A 646 31.00 12.17 5.94
C ARG A 646 31.37 12.94 7.22
N LYS A 647 32.60 13.46 7.31
CA LYS A 647 33.00 14.31 8.43
C LYS A 647 32.38 15.70 8.36
N ALA A 648 32.14 16.21 7.17
CA ALA A 648 31.55 17.52 6.96
C ALA A 648 30.02 17.52 7.19
N THR A 649 29.34 16.42 6.80
CA THR A 649 27.87 16.30 6.94
C THR A 649 27.44 15.63 8.24
N GLY A 650 28.34 14.93 8.94
CA GLY A 650 28.02 14.28 10.23
C GLY A 650 27.03 13.12 10.13
N SER A 651 26.86 12.53 8.95
CA SER A 651 25.85 11.48 8.69
C SER A 651 26.22 10.17 9.40
N TYR A 652 25.52 9.86 10.52
CA TYR A 652 25.64 8.62 11.28
C TYR A 652 24.27 8.02 11.54
N TYR A 653 24.08 6.76 11.16
CA TYR A 653 22.85 6.04 11.46
C TYR A 653 22.74 5.70 12.95
N THR A 654 21.63 6.08 13.55
CA THR A 654 21.31 5.74 14.95
C THR A 654 20.53 4.43 14.99
N PRO A 655 20.94 3.42 15.77
CA PRO A 655 20.24 2.16 15.89
C PRO A 655 18.77 2.35 16.32
N ASP A 656 17.87 1.55 15.76
CA ASP A 656 16.42 1.65 15.93
C ASP A 656 15.96 1.68 17.40
N TYR A 657 16.56 0.83 18.25
CA TYR A 657 16.19 0.79 19.67
C TYR A 657 16.56 2.09 20.41
N ILE A 658 17.64 2.78 19.97
CA ILE A 658 18.04 4.09 20.53
C ILE A 658 17.06 5.17 20.06
N VAL A 659 16.67 5.15 18.78
CA VAL A 659 15.69 6.09 18.24
C VAL A 659 14.37 5.98 18.99
N LYS A 660 13.84 4.76 19.15
CA LYS A 660 12.63 4.49 19.93
C LYS A 660 12.73 4.97 21.37
N TYR A 661 13.86 4.69 22.01
CA TYR A 661 14.11 5.15 23.39
C TYR A 661 14.08 6.68 23.49
N ILE A 662 14.79 7.37 22.61
CA ILE A 662 14.84 8.84 22.60
C ILE A 662 13.45 9.43 22.33
N VAL A 663 12.75 8.96 21.31
CA VAL A 663 11.38 9.44 20.99
C VAL A 663 10.44 9.21 22.15
N GLN A 664 10.45 8.03 22.75
CA GLN A 664 9.60 7.71 23.90
C GLN A 664 9.85 8.66 25.10
N HIS A 665 11.12 8.98 25.39
CA HIS A 665 11.48 9.76 26.59
C HIS A 665 11.47 11.29 26.34
N THR A 666 11.40 11.74 25.09
CA THR A 666 11.30 13.15 24.74
C THR A 666 9.86 13.54 24.40
N VAL A 667 9.23 12.83 23.50
CA VAL A 667 7.88 13.11 22.99
C VAL A 667 6.81 12.60 23.97
N GLY A 668 7.03 11.43 24.60
CA GLY A 668 6.07 10.82 25.53
C GLY A 668 5.60 11.74 26.65
N PRO A 669 6.49 12.34 27.46
CA PRO A 669 6.10 13.26 28.53
C PRO A 669 5.35 14.50 28.05
N VAL A 670 5.62 14.96 26.82
CA VAL A 670 4.88 16.08 26.20
C VAL A 670 3.46 15.65 25.89
N LEU A 671 3.29 14.47 25.27
CA LEU A 671 1.99 13.88 24.98
C LEU A 671 1.15 13.68 26.23
N ASP A 672 1.75 13.12 27.30
CA ASP A 672 1.05 12.87 28.56
C ASP A 672 0.49 14.15 29.17
N ARG A 673 1.27 15.23 29.16
CA ARG A 673 0.84 16.56 29.63
C ARG A 673 -0.28 17.10 28.74
N THR A 674 -0.11 17.05 27.42
CA THR A 674 -1.13 17.51 26.46
C THR A 674 -2.44 16.75 26.63
N PHE A 675 -2.39 15.44 26.80
CA PHE A 675 -3.58 14.62 27.02
C PHE A 675 -4.26 14.93 28.35
N ALA A 676 -3.50 15.19 29.41
CA ALA A 676 -4.05 15.61 30.69
C ALA A 676 -4.81 16.95 30.58
N GLU A 677 -4.29 17.92 29.84
CA GLU A 677 -4.91 19.20 29.58
C GLU A 677 -6.16 19.10 28.69
N LEU A 678 -6.16 18.19 27.71
CA LEU A 678 -7.26 18.00 26.77
C LEU A 678 -8.40 17.16 27.35
N THR A 679 -8.13 16.24 28.26
CA THR A 679 -9.11 15.33 28.85
C THR A 679 -10.40 16.01 29.37
N PRO A 680 -10.35 17.07 30.19
CA PRO A 680 -11.56 17.74 30.65
C PRO A 680 -12.36 18.38 29.52
N ARG A 681 -11.69 18.90 28.49
CA ARG A 681 -12.31 19.54 27.32
C ARG A 681 -13.00 18.51 26.43
N LEU A 682 -12.37 17.37 26.18
CA LEU A 682 -12.96 16.25 25.41
C LEU A 682 -14.16 15.65 26.14
N ARG A 683 -14.08 15.52 27.48
CA ARG A 683 -15.21 15.06 28.29
C ARG A 683 -16.42 16.00 28.18
N ALA A 684 -16.19 17.30 28.22
CA ALA A 684 -17.23 18.30 28.05
C ALA A 684 -17.83 18.26 26.63
N ALA A 685 -16.97 18.14 25.60
CA ALA A 685 -17.40 18.04 24.20
C ALA A 685 -18.26 16.78 23.95
N GLN A 686 -17.86 15.62 24.47
CA GLN A 686 -18.61 14.37 24.35
C GLN A 686 -19.98 14.47 25.05
N LYS A 687 -20.01 15.05 26.25
CA LYS A 687 -21.28 15.27 26.98
C LYS A 687 -22.21 16.16 26.15
N ASN A 688 -21.72 17.30 25.67
CA ASN A 688 -22.52 18.26 24.92
C ASN A 688 -23.03 17.64 23.59
N TYR A 689 -22.21 16.81 22.93
CA TYR A 689 -22.62 16.06 21.73
C TYR A 689 -23.76 15.09 22.05
N ARG A 690 -23.65 14.29 23.11
CA ARG A 690 -24.69 13.35 23.52
C ARG A 690 -26.01 14.05 23.86
N ASP A 691 -25.94 15.21 24.49
CA ASP A 691 -27.13 16.01 24.80
C ASP A 691 -27.74 16.59 23.50
N ALA A 692 -26.93 17.07 22.56
CA ALA A 692 -27.38 17.53 21.25
C ALA A 692 -28.00 16.39 20.41
N ALA A 693 -27.40 15.19 20.44
CA ALA A 693 -27.91 14.01 19.74
C ALA A 693 -29.28 13.57 20.28
N LYS A 694 -29.49 13.59 21.62
CA LYS A 694 -30.78 13.31 22.25
C LYS A 694 -31.87 14.31 21.79
N LEU A 695 -31.51 15.61 21.73
CA LEU A 695 -32.42 16.66 21.23
C LEU A 695 -32.74 16.49 19.76
N ALA A 696 -31.77 16.12 18.92
CA ALA A 696 -31.97 15.87 17.50
C ALA A 696 -32.92 14.68 17.28
N THR A 697 -32.75 13.58 18.03
CA THR A 697 -33.62 12.42 18.00
C THR A 697 -35.04 12.75 18.42
N ALA A 698 -35.18 13.54 19.48
CA ALA A 698 -36.52 14.00 19.95
C ALA A 698 -37.22 14.88 18.88
N ARG A 699 -36.49 15.78 18.23
CA ARG A 699 -37.03 16.62 17.13
C ARG A 699 -37.38 15.78 15.89
N GLN A 700 -36.57 14.81 15.52
CA GLN A 700 -36.88 13.90 14.41
C GLN A 700 -38.19 13.15 14.63
N LYS A 701 -38.39 12.64 15.86
CA LYS A 701 -39.69 11.99 16.24
C LYS A 701 -40.89 12.92 16.16
N SER A 702 -40.68 14.22 16.42
CA SER A 702 -41.78 15.21 16.43
C SER A 702 -42.01 15.86 15.06
N THR A 703 -41.01 16.02 14.23
CA THR A 703 -41.10 16.79 12.96
C THR A 703 -40.89 15.94 11.72
N GLY A 704 -40.53 14.67 11.85
CA GLY A 704 -40.23 13.80 10.71
C GLY A 704 -38.94 14.17 9.93
N LYS A 705 -38.24 15.24 10.29
CA LYS A 705 -37.02 15.69 9.62
C LYS A 705 -35.77 15.18 10.38
N ALA A 706 -35.00 14.35 9.71
CA ALA A 706 -33.69 13.93 10.25
C ALA A 706 -32.71 15.12 10.27
N GLN A 707 -32.16 15.41 11.41
CA GLN A 707 -31.02 16.33 11.56
C GLN A 707 -29.80 15.51 11.95
N SER A 708 -28.76 15.54 11.11
CA SER A 708 -27.54 14.80 11.42
C SER A 708 -26.86 15.40 12.65
N PRO A 709 -26.58 14.64 13.71
CA PRO A 709 -25.84 15.12 14.87
C PRO A 709 -24.39 15.53 14.51
N ASN A 710 -23.85 15.07 13.38
CA ASN A 710 -22.49 15.34 12.95
C ASN A 710 -22.20 16.83 12.69
N THR A 711 -23.26 17.65 12.43
CA THR A 711 -23.10 19.11 12.34
C THR A 711 -22.60 19.76 13.63
N PHE A 712 -22.75 19.10 14.79
CA PHE A 712 -22.23 19.56 16.07
C PHE A 712 -20.71 19.73 16.05
N TRP A 713 -19.99 18.81 15.38
CA TRP A 713 -18.53 18.83 15.32
C TRP A 713 -17.94 19.91 14.38
N ASN A 714 -18.80 20.63 13.65
CA ASN A 714 -18.38 21.64 12.67
C ASN A 714 -18.26 23.05 13.29
N ASN A 715 -18.49 23.21 14.58
CA ASN A 715 -18.36 24.52 15.21
C ASN A 715 -16.88 24.89 15.47
N PRO A 716 -16.55 26.19 15.55
CA PRO A 716 -15.17 26.64 15.72
C PRO A 716 -14.46 26.10 16.97
N ASP A 717 -15.18 25.94 18.10
CA ASP A 717 -14.60 25.45 19.35
C ASP A 717 -14.17 23.99 19.21
N MET A 718 -14.91 23.20 18.46
CA MET A 718 -14.56 21.80 18.19
C MET A 718 -13.40 21.71 17.20
N GLN A 719 -13.35 22.60 16.22
CA GLN A 719 -12.20 22.68 15.31
C GLN A 719 -10.93 23.09 16.08
N GLN A 720 -11.02 24.05 16.98
CA GLN A 720 -9.91 24.42 17.86
C GLN A 720 -9.45 23.25 18.74
N LEU A 721 -10.37 22.41 19.20
CA LEU A 721 -10.03 21.22 19.98
C LEU A 721 -9.30 20.16 19.14
N VAL A 722 -9.68 19.98 17.86
CA VAL A 722 -8.94 19.16 16.90
C VAL A 722 -7.53 19.70 16.69
N ASP A 723 -7.42 21.03 16.49
CA ASP A 723 -6.14 21.69 16.29
C ASP A 723 -5.23 21.52 17.52
N ASP A 724 -5.77 21.66 18.72
CA ASP A 724 -5.02 21.46 19.97
C ASP A 724 -4.55 20.02 20.17
N CYS A 725 -5.37 19.01 19.76
CA CYS A 725 -4.97 17.60 19.77
C CYS A 725 -3.79 17.30 18.83
N LEU A 726 -3.66 18.04 17.73
CA LEU A 726 -2.61 17.88 16.73
C LEU A 726 -1.50 18.96 16.85
N ASN A 727 -1.54 19.81 17.88
CA ASN A 727 -0.54 20.87 18.07
C ASN A 727 0.68 20.37 18.86
N ILE A 728 1.20 19.26 18.45
CA ILE A 728 2.43 18.68 18.99
C ILE A 728 3.50 18.87 17.91
N ARG A 729 4.52 19.67 18.21
CA ARG A 729 5.57 20.00 17.24
C ARG A 729 6.88 19.37 17.65
N VAL A 730 7.39 18.49 16.80
CA VAL A 730 8.67 17.81 16.97
C VAL A 730 9.60 18.20 15.84
N VAL A 731 10.76 18.68 16.19
CA VAL A 731 11.81 19.04 15.22
C VAL A 731 13.03 18.17 15.41
N ASP A 732 13.54 17.61 14.30
CA ASP A 732 14.87 17.01 14.24
C ASP A 732 15.82 17.98 13.53
N PRO A 733 16.80 18.56 14.27
CA PRO A 733 17.70 19.58 13.70
C PRO A 733 18.84 18.98 12.83
N ALA A 734 18.93 17.67 12.72
CA ALA A 734 19.91 16.96 11.89
C ALA A 734 19.31 15.63 11.42
N MET A 735 18.20 15.74 10.67
CA MET A 735 17.26 14.65 10.43
C MET A 735 17.81 13.49 9.57
N GLY A 736 18.90 13.71 8.81
CA GLY A 736 19.39 12.70 7.86
C GLY A 736 18.29 12.25 6.89
N SER A 737 18.14 10.95 6.75
CA SER A 737 17.07 10.29 5.98
C SER A 737 15.67 10.32 6.64
N GLY A 738 15.50 11.04 7.74
CA GLY A 738 14.22 11.17 8.44
C GLY A 738 13.86 10.02 9.39
N HIS A 739 14.81 9.18 9.78
CA HIS A 739 14.55 7.99 10.62
C HIS A 739 13.88 8.34 11.96
N PHE A 740 14.36 9.38 12.66
CA PHE A 740 13.70 9.86 13.88
C PHE A 740 12.29 10.38 13.61
N LEU A 741 12.10 11.09 12.50
CA LEU A 741 10.80 11.67 12.14
C LEU A 741 9.77 10.58 11.81
N VAL A 742 10.16 9.51 11.12
CA VAL A 742 9.30 8.33 10.88
C VAL A 742 8.88 7.69 12.21
N GLU A 743 9.82 7.50 13.14
CA GLU A 743 9.48 6.97 14.49
C GLU A 743 8.56 7.92 15.26
N VAL A 744 8.75 9.25 15.14
CA VAL A 744 7.87 10.23 15.77
C VAL A 744 6.45 10.12 15.20
N VAL A 745 6.29 10.00 13.87
CA VAL A 745 4.97 9.83 13.25
C VAL A 745 4.28 8.58 13.79
N ASP A 746 4.97 7.45 13.83
CA ASP A 746 4.43 6.20 14.37
C ASP A 746 4.07 6.33 15.85
N TYR A 747 4.97 6.86 16.66
CA TYR A 747 4.78 6.99 18.11
C TYR A 747 3.63 7.92 18.47
N VAL A 748 3.60 9.12 17.88
CA VAL A 748 2.54 10.11 18.14
C VAL A 748 1.20 9.57 17.66
N SER A 749 1.15 8.93 16.48
CA SER A 749 -0.09 8.34 15.95
C SER A 749 -0.64 7.25 16.87
N ASN A 750 0.20 6.29 17.29
CA ASN A 750 -0.21 5.21 18.19
C ASN A 750 -0.72 5.76 19.52
N ARG A 751 -0.04 6.76 20.11
CA ARG A 751 -0.45 7.38 21.39
C ARG A 751 -1.75 8.18 21.25
N LEU A 752 -1.92 8.91 20.13
CA LEU A 752 -3.18 9.62 19.84
C LEU A 752 -4.33 8.63 19.60
N ILE A 753 -4.13 7.57 18.82
CA ILE A 753 -5.14 6.55 18.58
C ILE A 753 -5.61 5.95 19.90
N SER A 754 -4.67 5.53 20.76
CA SER A 754 -4.99 4.97 22.07
C SER A 754 -5.74 5.96 22.97
N TYR A 755 -5.35 7.22 22.96
CA TYR A 755 -6.02 8.28 23.73
C TYR A 755 -7.43 8.56 23.21
N LEU A 756 -7.60 8.70 21.88
CA LEU A 756 -8.89 9.01 21.25
C LEU A 756 -9.87 7.83 21.32
N ASN A 757 -9.37 6.59 21.34
CA ASN A 757 -10.21 5.41 21.47
C ASN A 757 -10.92 5.32 22.85
N GLY A 758 -10.43 6.03 23.87
CA GLY A 758 -11.15 6.24 25.12
C GLY A 758 -12.40 7.13 25.02
N TRP A 759 -12.63 7.74 23.85
CA TRP A 759 -13.72 8.68 23.61
C TRP A 759 -14.50 8.24 22.34
N SER A 760 -15.57 7.49 22.50
CA SER A 760 -16.35 6.93 21.36
C SER A 760 -16.80 8.01 20.38
N GLU A 761 -17.24 9.16 20.91
CA GLU A 761 -17.58 10.32 20.10
C GLU A 761 -16.61 11.46 20.42
N ASN A 762 -15.84 11.90 19.46
CA ASN A 762 -14.89 12.99 19.64
C ASN A 762 -14.69 13.79 18.32
N PRO A 763 -14.26 15.05 18.41
CA PRO A 763 -14.14 15.92 17.26
C PRO A 763 -13.03 15.49 16.29
N VAL A 764 -12.01 14.76 16.76
CA VAL A 764 -10.86 14.36 15.93
C VAL A 764 -11.31 13.29 14.94
N TRP A 765 -11.98 12.22 15.41
CA TRP A 765 -12.52 11.21 14.49
C TRP A 765 -13.54 11.78 13.52
N ALA A 766 -14.37 12.72 13.98
CA ALA A 766 -15.31 13.42 13.09
C ALA A 766 -14.58 14.28 12.03
N SER A 767 -13.45 14.89 12.38
CA SER A 767 -12.61 15.61 11.41
C SER A 767 -11.92 14.68 10.42
N ILE A 768 -11.43 13.53 10.87
CA ILE A 768 -10.83 12.50 10.03
C ILE A 768 -11.86 11.93 9.05
N GLU A 769 -13.12 11.72 9.49
CA GLU A 769 -14.18 11.25 8.57
C GLU A 769 -14.48 12.27 7.46
N ARG A 770 -14.50 13.56 7.79
CA ARG A 770 -14.62 14.61 6.74
C ARG A 770 -13.46 14.59 5.77
N THR A 771 -12.24 14.38 6.28
CA THR A 771 -11.06 14.19 5.41
C THR A 771 -11.23 13.01 4.48
N ARG A 772 -11.80 11.90 4.98
CA ARG A 772 -12.12 10.72 4.18
C ARG A 772 -13.13 11.05 3.07
N GLU A 773 -14.21 11.72 3.44
CA GLU A 773 -15.23 12.19 2.49
C GLU A 773 -14.64 13.12 1.42
N ASP A 774 -13.79 14.06 1.81
CA ASP A 774 -13.11 14.97 0.88
C ASP A 774 -12.26 14.21 -0.15
N ILE A 775 -11.51 13.19 0.29
CA ILE A 775 -10.68 12.37 -0.59
C ILE A 775 -11.56 11.55 -1.53
N LEU A 776 -12.62 10.93 -1.04
CA LEU A 776 -13.55 10.16 -1.87
C LEU A 776 -14.25 11.04 -2.92
N ASN A 777 -14.67 12.24 -2.52
CA ASN A 777 -15.24 13.23 -3.44
C ASN A 777 -14.23 13.70 -4.49
N GLU A 778 -12.96 13.81 -4.13
CA GLU A 778 -11.90 14.16 -5.08
C GLU A 778 -11.65 13.01 -6.07
N MET A 779 -11.67 11.76 -5.61
CA MET A 779 -11.58 10.58 -6.48
C MET A 779 -12.74 10.54 -7.49
N ASP A 780 -13.95 10.82 -7.04
CA ASP A 780 -15.11 10.93 -7.94
C ASP A 780 -14.93 12.02 -9.00
N ARG A 781 -14.37 13.19 -8.63
CA ARG A 781 -14.06 14.26 -9.58
C ARG A 781 -13.02 13.82 -10.61
N GLN A 782 -12.01 13.10 -10.19
CA GLN A 782 -10.97 12.55 -11.05
C GLN A 782 -11.45 11.31 -11.84
N ARG A 783 -12.67 10.83 -11.60
CA ARG A 783 -13.23 9.58 -12.17
C ARG A 783 -12.40 8.34 -11.85
N VAL A 784 -11.74 8.37 -10.71
CA VAL A 784 -10.95 7.27 -10.17
C VAL A 784 -11.78 6.57 -9.10
N THR A 785 -11.78 5.25 -9.13
CA THR A 785 -12.45 4.43 -8.12
C THR A 785 -11.42 3.77 -7.24
N ILE A 786 -11.49 4.02 -5.95
CA ILE A 786 -10.67 3.34 -4.95
C ILE A 786 -11.57 2.50 -4.05
N ASP A 787 -11.01 1.47 -3.45
CA ASP A 787 -11.67 0.73 -2.39
C ASP A 787 -11.71 1.61 -1.13
N ALA A 788 -12.91 2.12 -0.80
CA ALA A 788 -13.12 3.02 0.33
C ALA A 788 -12.75 2.36 1.67
N ASP A 789 -12.83 1.03 1.78
CA ASP A 789 -12.46 0.28 2.98
C ASP A 789 -10.96 0.37 3.27
N ARG A 790 -10.14 0.65 2.26
CA ARG A 790 -8.69 0.83 2.40
C ARG A 790 -8.29 2.23 2.87
N LEU A 791 -9.20 3.20 2.77
CA LEU A 791 -9.01 4.56 3.28
C LEU A 791 -9.44 4.62 4.75
N THR A 792 -8.65 4.00 5.61
CA THR A 792 -8.96 3.84 7.03
C THR A 792 -8.73 5.13 7.81
N ARG A 793 -9.54 5.36 8.86
CA ARG A 793 -9.38 6.51 9.78
C ARG A 793 -8.01 6.54 10.45
N VAL A 794 -7.45 5.38 10.73
CA VAL A 794 -6.11 5.25 11.33
C VAL A 794 -5.03 5.77 10.37
N ALA A 795 -5.08 5.39 9.08
CA ALA A 795 -4.14 5.88 8.08
C ALA A 795 -4.27 7.40 7.88
N LEU A 796 -5.49 7.93 7.87
CA LEU A 796 -5.74 9.36 7.76
C LEU A 796 -5.24 10.15 8.97
N LEU A 797 -5.38 9.61 10.18
CA LEU A 797 -4.82 10.23 11.38
C LEU A 797 -3.28 10.28 11.32
N LYS A 798 -2.64 9.19 10.87
CA LYS A 798 -1.19 9.15 10.67
C LYS A 798 -0.73 10.22 9.66
N ARG A 799 -1.47 10.38 8.55
CA ARG A 799 -1.25 11.44 7.56
C ARG A 799 -1.38 12.84 8.18
N ALA A 800 -2.38 13.07 9.03
CA ALA A 800 -2.57 14.34 9.73
C ALA A 800 -1.43 14.63 10.71
N VAL A 801 -0.93 13.63 11.43
CA VAL A 801 0.24 13.73 12.31
C VAL A 801 1.48 14.11 11.49
N LEU A 802 1.75 13.44 10.36
CA LEU A 802 2.85 13.80 9.48
C LEU A 802 2.78 15.27 9.05
N LYS A 803 1.61 15.72 8.58
CA LYS A 803 1.43 17.09 8.05
C LYS A 803 1.55 18.17 9.13
N ARG A 804 1.25 17.88 10.40
CA ARG A 804 1.08 18.92 11.43
C ARG A 804 2.11 18.87 12.55
N CYS A 805 2.70 17.70 12.82
CA CYS A 805 3.50 17.51 14.01
C CYS A 805 5.01 17.45 13.76
N VAL A 806 5.46 17.24 12.52
CA VAL A 806 6.84 16.83 12.23
C VAL A 806 7.58 17.87 11.42
N TYR A 807 8.78 18.23 11.87
CA TYR A 807 9.66 19.22 11.24
C TYR A 807 11.10 18.69 11.25
N GLY A 808 11.88 19.05 10.24
CA GLY A 808 13.26 18.61 10.14
C GLY A 808 14.16 19.59 9.40
N VAL A 809 15.44 19.59 9.75
CA VAL A 809 16.49 20.35 9.06
C VAL A 809 17.66 19.42 8.81
N ASP A 810 18.25 19.51 7.62
CA ASP A 810 19.54 18.85 7.35
C ASP A 810 20.45 19.73 6.49
N LEU A 811 21.74 19.60 6.70
CA LEU A 811 22.78 20.32 5.94
C LEU A 811 22.93 19.76 4.52
N ASN A 812 22.52 18.52 4.29
CA ASN A 812 22.61 17.84 3.02
C ASN A 812 21.25 17.86 2.31
N LEU A 813 21.15 18.54 1.16
CA LEU A 813 19.92 18.62 0.37
C LEU A 813 19.38 17.23 -0.02
N MET A 814 20.26 16.30 -0.39
CA MET A 814 19.83 14.93 -0.76
C MET A 814 19.26 14.16 0.42
N ALA A 815 19.74 14.40 1.65
CA ALA A 815 19.15 13.85 2.85
C ALA A 815 17.73 14.40 3.09
N VAL A 816 17.49 15.67 2.82
CA VAL A 816 16.16 16.30 2.89
C VAL A 816 15.19 15.62 1.91
N GLU A 817 15.60 15.45 0.65
CA GLU A 817 14.78 14.76 -0.35
C GLU A 817 14.48 13.31 0.05
N LEU A 818 15.47 12.61 0.59
CA LEU A 818 15.29 11.26 1.09
C LEU A 818 14.33 11.19 2.29
N ALA A 819 14.42 12.15 3.21
CA ALA A 819 13.51 12.23 4.34
C ALA A 819 12.06 12.42 3.89
N LYS A 820 11.81 13.23 2.84
CA LYS A 820 10.48 13.36 2.23
C LYS A 820 9.98 12.02 1.70
N VAL A 821 10.81 11.31 0.92
CA VAL A 821 10.44 9.98 0.38
C VAL A 821 10.13 9.00 1.51
N SER A 822 10.95 8.95 2.56
CA SER A 822 10.73 8.08 3.70
C SER A 822 9.40 8.37 4.41
N LEU A 823 9.09 9.63 4.64
CA LEU A 823 7.85 10.05 5.30
C LEU A 823 6.62 9.84 4.41
N TRP A 824 6.73 10.07 3.10
CA TRP A 824 5.65 9.77 2.16
C TRP A 824 5.32 8.28 2.12
N LEU A 825 6.33 7.41 2.05
CA LEU A 825 6.12 5.96 2.05
C LEU A 825 5.51 5.46 3.36
N ASP A 826 5.90 6.06 4.48
CA ASP A 826 5.42 5.67 5.81
C ASP A 826 3.97 6.08 6.08
N ALA A 827 3.56 7.26 5.59
CA ALA A 827 2.20 7.80 5.77
C ALA A 827 1.40 7.84 4.46
N PHE A 828 1.75 6.98 3.49
CA PHE A 828 1.06 6.93 2.20
C PHE A 828 -0.43 6.62 2.39
N THR A 829 -1.26 7.40 1.75
CA THR A 829 -2.71 7.28 1.82
C THR A 829 -3.28 7.11 0.41
N LEU A 830 -3.98 6.02 0.18
CA LEU A 830 -4.59 5.70 -1.11
C LEU A 830 -5.56 6.82 -1.52
N GLY A 831 -5.44 7.29 -2.76
CA GLY A 831 -6.33 8.31 -3.33
C GLY A 831 -6.06 9.75 -2.86
N ALA A 832 -5.15 9.97 -1.92
CA ALA A 832 -4.77 11.32 -1.50
C ALA A 832 -3.45 11.76 -2.13
N PRO A 833 -3.30 13.02 -2.58
CA PRO A 833 -2.02 13.55 -3.04
C PRO A 833 -0.95 13.40 -1.97
N LEU A 834 0.32 13.28 -2.36
CA LEU A 834 1.42 13.30 -1.38
C LEU A 834 1.43 14.65 -0.65
N ASN A 835 1.65 14.61 0.66
CA ASN A 835 1.72 15.84 1.47
C ASN A 835 2.86 16.72 0.97
N PHE A 836 2.60 18.01 0.88
CA PHE A 836 3.65 18.98 0.59
C PHE A 836 4.52 19.19 1.84
N LEU A 837 5.74 18.67 1.83
CA LEU A 837 6.65 18.66 2.98
C LEU A 837 7.76 19.70 2.94
N ASP A 838 7.88 20.49 1.86
CA ASP A 838 8.95 21.48 1.73
C ASP A 838 8.90 22.59 2.78
N HIS A 839 7.73 22.81 3.40
CA HIS A 839 7.61 23.76 4.52
C HIS A 839 8.12 23.19 5.84
N HIS A 840 8.10 21.87 5.98
CA HIS A 840 8.43 21.15 7.20
C HIS A 840 9.86 20.66 7.24
N LEU A 841 10.39 20.28 6.07
CA LEU A 841 11.74 19.73 5.91
C LEU A 841 12.60 20.72 5.14
N LYS A 842 13.59 21.25 5.81
CA LYS A 842 14.42 22.35 5.28
C LYS A 842 15.87 21.94 5.09
N HIS A 843 16.43 22.35 3.97
CA HIS A 843 17.87 22.33 3.75
C HIS A 843 18.52 23.54 4.41
N GLY A 844 19.49 23.32 5.28
CA GLY A 844 20.22 24.39 5.96
C GLY A 844 21.02 23.92 7.17
N ASN A 845 21.79 24.85 7.72
CA ASN A 845 22.57 24.61 8.94
C ASN A 845 21.74 25.03 10.17
N SER A 846 21.27 24.06 10.95
CA SER A 846 20.44 24.28 12.14
C SER A 846 21.16 25.00 13.29
N LEU A 847 22.51 25.06 13.27
CA LEU A 847 23.33 25.76 14.27
C LEU A 847 23.54 27.24 13.92
N ILE A 848 23.28 27.63 12.67
CA ILE A 848 23.39 28.99 12.19
C ILE A 848 21.98 29.52 11.96
N GLY A 849 21.52 30.37 12.86
CA GLY A 849 20.21 30.99 12.77
C GLY A 849 20.21 32.38 13.34
N ALA A 850 19.24 33.16 12.95
CA ALA A 850 18.97 34.48 13.52
C ALA A 850 17.62 34.46 14.23
N ARG A 851 17.50 35.12 15.37
CA ARG A 851 16.19 35.36 15.98
C ARG A 851 15.39 36.33 15.13
N ILE A 852 14.08 36.22 15.12
CA ILE A 852 13.20 37.12 14.36
C ILE A 852 13.50 38.59 14.70
N GLY A 853 13.81 38.91 15.98
CA GLY A 853 14.23 40.21 16.43
C GLY A 853 15.57 40.67 15.82
N ASP A 854 16.52 39.74 15.64
CA ASP A 854 17.83 40.08 15.02
C ASP A 854 17.66 40.29 13.52
N VAL A 855 16.82 39.52 12.84
CA VAL A 855 16.46 39.71 11.43
C VAL A 855 15.73 41.05 11.26
N LYS A 856 14.81 41.37 12.18
CA LYS A 856 14.11 42.65 12.17
C LYS A 856 15.09 43.79 12.33
N ALA A 857 15.96 43.75 13.32
CA ALA A 857 16.99 44.76 13.57
C ALA A 857 17.96 44.92 12.39
N TYR A 858 18.34 43.83 11.72
CA TYR A 858 19.17 43.85 10.53
C TYR A 858 18.46 44.47 9.31
N LEU A 859 17.19 44.15 9.11
CA LEU A 859 16.38 44.68 8.00
C LEU A 859 15.93 46.12 8.23
N GLU A 860 15.76 46.57 9.50
CA GLU A 860 15.38 47.91 9.86
C GLU A 860 16.58 48.88 9.96
N GLY A 861 17.81 48.40 9.76
CA GLY A 861 19.00 49.23 9.72
C GLY A 861 19.84 49.15 10.99
N GLY A 862 20.75 48.16 11.06
CA GLY A 862 21.86 48.20 12.01
C GLY A 862 22.68 49.46 11.83
N ALA A 863 23.01 50.12 12.95
CA ALA A 863 23.68 51.40 13.04
C ALA A 863 24.79 51.61 12.01
N GLY A 864 24.61 52.48 11.05
CA GLY A 864 25.71 53.00 10.27
C GLY A 864 25.52 53.28 8.80
N THR A 865 24.39 52.92 8.16
CA THR A 865 24.19 53.31 6.73
C THR A 865 22.74 53.72 6.48
N GLN A 866 22.58 54.73 5.65
CA GLN A 866 21.34 55.37 5.23
C GLN A 866 20.16 54.38 5.20
N SER A 867 19.11 54.67 5.94
CA SER A 867 17.85 53.95 5.97
C SER A 867 17.33 53.80 4.53
N ASP A 868 17.54 52.58 3.99
CA ASP A 868 16.98 52.22 2.72
C ASP A 868 15.46 52.15 2.90
N MET A 869 14.73 52.94 2.15
CA MET A 869 13.27 53.10 2.17
C MET A 869 12.54 51.74 1.92
N PHE A 870 13.30 50.73 1.56
CA PHE A 870 12.85 49.33 1.30
C PHE A 870 13.08 48.34 2.45
N SER A 871 13.75 48.73 3.55
CA SER A 871 14.02 47.76 4.64
C SER A 871 12.75 47.36 5.41
N GLY A 872 11.82 48.29 5.59
CA GLY A 872 10.50 47.98 6.20
C GLY A 872 9.64 47.11 5.30
N SER A 873 9.75 47.22 3.98
CA SER A 873 9.02 46.37 3.03
C SER A 873 9.55 44.93 3.00
N ARG A 874 10.85 44.73 3.14
CA ARG A 874 11.48 43.41 3.23
C ARG A 874 11.08 42.68 4.50
N PHE A 875 11.06 43.36 5.64
CA PHE A 875 10.59 42.77 6.90
C PHE A 875 9.09 42.40 6.85
N ALA A 876 8.28 43.30 6.31
CA ALA A 876 6.85 43.04 6.09
C ALA A 876 6.63 41.82 5.18
N GLY A 877 7.48 41.66 4.14
CA GLY A 877 7.47 40.47 3.28
C GLY A 877 7.79 39.20 4.04
N VAL A 878 8.79 39.21 4.93
CA VAL A 878 9.14 38.05 5.77
C VAL A 878 8.01 37.71 6.75
N MET A 879 7.37 38.71 7.36
CA MET A 879 6.24 38.50 8.26
C MET A 879 5.02 37.97 7.54
N LEU A 880 4.72 38.49 6.35
CA LEU A 880 3.66 37.99 5.49
C LEU A 880 3.93 36.53 5.06
N ALA A 881 5.15 36.21 4.68
CA ALA A 881 5.55 34.83 4.38
C ALA A 881 5.38 33.92 5.58
N THR A 882 5.70 34.38 6.79
CA THR A 882 5.51 33.61 8.03
C THR A 882 4.02 33.34 8.31
N ASP A 883 3.15 34.32 8.11
CA ASP A 883 1.71 34.15 8.27
C ASP A 883 1.11 33.28 7.17
N LEU A 884 1.56 33.39 5.93
CA LEU A 884 1.20 32.46 4.85
C LEU A 884 1.64 31.04 5.17
N MET A 885 2.87 30.83 5.63
CA MET A 885 3.36 29.52 6.06
C MET A 885 2.54 28.93 7.20
N ARG A 886 2.09 29.75 8.14
CA ARG A 886 1.17 29.29 9.18
C ARG A 886 -0.17 28.83 8.59
N GLN A 887 -0.74 29.58 7.65
CA GLN A 887 -1.98 29.20 6.95
C GLN A 887 -1.80 27.90 6.18
N VAL A 888 -0.70 27.74 5.45
CA VAL A 888 -0.36 26.52 4.71
C VAL A 888 -0.24 25.31 5.63
N SER A 889 0.29 25.46 6.84
CA SER A 889 0.38 24.35 7.81
C SER A 889 -0.99 23.80 8.26
N TYR A 890 -2.06 24.57 8.09
CA TYR A 890 -3.44 24.15 8.36
C TYR A 890 -4.17 23.60 7.12
N LEU A 891 -3.61 23.72 5.92
CA LEU A 891 -4.17 23.07 4.74
C LEU A 891 -4.02 21.55 4.87
N SER A 892 -5.08 20.84 4.53
CA SER A 892 -5.13 19.39 4.74
C SER A 892 -4.43 18.57 3.66
N ASP A 893 -4.14 19.17 2.48
CA ASP A 893 -3.62 18.50 1.28
C ASP A 893 -4.47 17.27 0.86
N ASN A 894 -5.77 17.30 1.15
CA ASN A 894 -6.67 16.19 0.85
C ASN A 894 -7.07 16.15 -0.63
N THR A 895 -6.97 17.28 -1.31
CA THR A 895 -7.29 17.44 -2.73
C THR A 895 -6.10 17.97 -3.49
N VAL A 896 -6.05 17.72 -4.82
CA VAL A 896 -4.99 18.24 -5.69
C VAL A 896 -4.91 19.77 -5.61
N ALA A 897 -6.07 20.44 -5.53
CA ALA A 897 -6.12 21.90 -5.40
C ALA A 897 -5.48 22.39 -4.09
N GLN A 898 -5.74 21.70 -2.97
CA GLN A 898 -5.13 22.04 -1.68
C GLN A 898 -3.62 21.79 -1.67
N ALA A 899 -3.18 20.63 -2.20
CA ALA A 899 -1.75 20.32 -2.32
C ALA A 899 -1.02 21.33 -3.23
N SER A 900 -1.62 21.71 -4.35
CA SER A 900 -1.09 22.74 -5.25
C SER A 900 -1.06 24.12 -4.59
N ALA A 901 -2.08 24.47 -3.80
CA ALA A 901 -2.10 25.72 -3.03
C ALA A 901 -1.00 25.74 -1.97
N SER A 902 -0.79 24.60 -1.27
CA SER A 902 0.32 24.46 -0.32
C SER A 902 1.68 24.60 -1.00
N ALA A 903 1.84 24.11 -2.23
CA ALA A 903 3.07 24.24 -3.00
C ALA A 903 3.30 25.67 -3.55
N ALA A 904 2.24 26.39 -3.89
CA ALA A 904 2.31 27.73 -4.46
C ALA A 904 2.54 28.86 -3.42
N ALA A 905 2.20 28.62 -2.15
CA ALA A 905 2.38 29.54 -1.03
C ALA A 905 3.82 29.58 -0.52
#